data_20a4a7c42c095cc2d58f859ca3726c7b
#
_entry.id   20a4a7c42c095cc2d58f859ca3726c7b
#
_cell.length_a   1.000
_cell.length_b   1.000
_cell.length_c   1.000
_cell.angle_alpha   90.00
_cell.angle_beta   90.00
_cell.angle_gamma   90.00
#
_symmetry.space_group_name_H-M   'P 1'
#
loop_
_entity.id
_entity.type
_entity.pdbx_description
1 polymer ?
#
loop_
_entity_poly.entity_id
_entity_poly.type
_entity_poly.pdbx_seq_one_letter_code
_entity_poly.pdbx_strand_id
1 'polypeptide(L)'
;MWKDLTDEEKTRLTVLNDEQEIDGIEQGVARYRRSVEHQDIDRPSRKLIKSVFDRVSSAIEEDQRLLMEGRAVGGRPQQWAAAYLTMDPDKMALITLSCMMSIEDSKLSKTAFTIADRVKLEHEFDEIRAKNRGAEKDKKGFSRNFSALLNDRTKVRKLYKKLCSKPLEWTYNQRLGIGCRLIQQAVMATGLWGIDRKRDGKKTTTWITMSDEIIELVLSSHSELEILRPVCQPMTCPPVDWSMVGSSFVGGYRLIKQPLVRDKFGEHPVDYGKADMRNVLAALNSIQSVEWRIDKRIYDLALSISKSTQYDEVIPFIGTAPKLPPFPTDGTKEQKRIWHQDKAQILAAFKAKASVRMVCMKALRAAGMFLNAPIWFPHNLDWRGRIYPLTSYLSPQGSDLQKALLVYGRRKRLGDKGLRRMKIWAASCAGQDKISIEDRIKWLDDNYNYLKFDPDVDLRWAGYDSPMLFVQAMLELKEAYQTGKPTEFMSCVSVCVDGSQNGLQHLSALGRDAEGGAAVNLTDGIVPSDLYADVADLVYAAVCGDAEMVAATGEVKDEMGQPVPPLVWHPLLEVRKKRRSIVKRSVLAYPYGVTKAGMRDGLIVDGFTDGIAGSRHRNAWYLAEKIDVAVRDVVISAGRLMDWFRKVADDTAKLGKPIAWVAPSGFPVSMHYFVRESKEVRTCLARISVQVPTNDNDVSASAQVRGIVANFIHSLDASHLVDTVLNANAAGITDHQFVHDSFGCHAC
;
A
#
# COMPACT_ATOMS: atom_id res chain seq x y z
N MET A 1 21.46 0.67 -27.17
CA MET A 1 20.73 1.86 -27.73
C MET A 1 21.10 3.15 -27.05
N TRP A 2 21.04 3.33 -25.71
CA TRP A 2 21.56 4.57 -25.10
C TRP A 2 23.03 4.82 -25.47
N LYS A 3 23.86 3.79 -25.49
CA LYS A 3 25.28 3.87 -25.89
C LYS A 3 25.47 4.25 -27.35
N ASP A 4 24.50 3.95 -28.20
CA ASP A 4 24.53 4.18 -29.65
C ASP A 4 23.98 5.56 -30.05
N LEU A 5 23.38 6.30 -29.10
CA LEU A 5 22.89 7.66 -29.30
C LEU A 5 24.05 8.64 -29.40
N THR A 6 23.87 9.70 -30.18
CA THR A 6 24.80 10.83 -30.24
C THR A 6 24.83 11.57 -28.92
N ASP A 7 25.87 12.33 -28.65
CA ASP A 7 25.99 13.11 -27.43
C ASP A 7 24.91 14.21 -27.36
N GLU A 8 24.48 14.73 -28.51
CA GLU A 8 23.38 15.70 -28.59
C GLU A 8 22.05 15.06 -28.19
N GLU A 9 21.75 13.85 -28.69
CA GLU A 9 20.54 13.09 -28.30
C GLU A 9 20.54 12.72 -26.82
N LYS A 10 21.68 12.28 -26.28
CA LYS A 10 21.84 12.01 -24.84
C LYS A 10 21.59 13.25 -24.00
N THR A 11 22.15 14.38 -24.41
CA THR A 11 21.96 15.67 -23.73
C THR A 11 20.50 16.07 -23.75
N ARG A 12 19.83 16.02 -24.91
CA ARG A 12 18.41 16.32 -25.04
C ARG A 12 17.53 15.47 -24.15
N LEU A 13 17.75 14.15 -24.12
CA LEU A 13 16.98 13.22 -23.28
C LEU A 13 17.26 13.44 -21.78
N THR A 14 18.47 13.82 -21.42
CA THR A 14 18.83 14.16 -20.03
C THR A 14 18.13 15.44 -19.57
N VAL A 15 18.10 16.48 -20.41
CA VAL A 15 17.38 17.74 -20.11
C VAL A 15 15.89 17.46 -19.96
N LEU A 16 15.29 16.67 -20.88
CA LEU A 16 13.89 16.28 -20.79
C LEU A 16 13.59 15.52 -19.48
N ASN A 17 14.51 14.67 -19.03
CA ASN A 17 14.38 13.97 -17.75
C ASN A 17 14.37 14.96 -16.57
N ASP A 18 15.30 15.87 -16.54
CA ASP A 18 15.42 16.84 -15.45
C ASP A 18 14.18 17.75 -15.38
N GLU A 19 13.64 18.18 -16.53
CA GLU A 19 12.35 18.90 -16.60
C GLU A 19 11.19 18.07 -16.05
N GLN A 20 11.11 16.78 -16.36
CA GLN A 20 10.07 15.87 -15.84
C GLN A 20 10.18 15.66 -14.32
N GLU A 21 11.39 15.57 -13.79
CA GLU A 21 11.59 15.48 -12.34
C GLU A 21 11.14 16.76 -11.63
N ILE A 22 11.46 17.93 -12.19
CA ILE A 22 11.02 19.24 -11.68
C ILE A 22 9.48 19.32 -11.69
N ASP A 23 8.85 19.01 -12.83
CA ASP A 23 7.38 18.99 -12.94
C ASP A 23 6.74 18.02 -11.92
N GLY A 24 7.36 16.86 -11.71
CA GLY A 24 6.93 15.88 -10.69
C GLY A 24 6.98 16.44 -9.27
N ILE A 25 8.01 17.21 -8.93
CA ILE A 25 8.13 17.90 -7.65
C ILE A 25 7.05 18.98 -7.53
N GLU A 26 6.88 19.83 -8.57
CA GLU A 26 5.85 20.87 -8.59
C GLU A 26 4.43 20.31 -8.47
N GLN A 27 4.13 19.20 -9.14
CA GLN A 27 2.84 18.51 -8.99
C GLN A 27 2.64 17.98 -7.56
N GLY A 28 3.68 17.51 -6.89
CA GLY A 28 3.64 17.11 -5.48
C GLY A 28 3.29 18.30 -4.58
N VAL A 29 3.97 19.43 -4.76
CA VAL A 29 3.74 20.69 -4.05
C VAL A 29 2.32 21.22 -4.32
N ALA A 30 1.89 21.26 -5.59
CA ALA A 30 0.54 21.71 -5.96
C ALA A 30 -0.56 20.82 -5.38
N ARG A 31 -0.32 19.52 -5.24
CA ARG A 31 -1.24 18.60 -4.57
C ARG A 31 -1.33 18.89 -3.07
N TYR A 32 -0.21 19.13 -2.43
CA TYR A 32 -0.16 19.53 -1.03
C TYR A 32 -0.91 20.85 -0.81
N ARG A 33 -0.64 21.88 -1.63
CA ARG A 33 -1.32 23.19 -1.57
C ARG A 33 -2.83 23.05 -1.66
N ARG A 34 -3.33 22.28 -2.64
CA ARG A 34 -4.78 22.03 -2.79
C ARG A 34 -5.38 21.31 -1.58
N SER A 35 -4.66 20.42 -0.93
CA SER A 35 -5.13 19.74 0.28
C SER A 35 -5.27 20.68 1.46
N VAL A 36 -4.43 21.73 1.51
CA VAL A 36 -4.46 22.77 2.54
C VAL A 36 -5.63 23.76 2.32
N GLU A 37 -5.94 24.10 1.07
CA GLU A 37 -7.02 25.04 0.72
C GLU A 37 -8.42 24.52 1.05
N HIS A 38 -8.64 23.21 1.01
CA HIS A 38 -9.96 22.58 1.22
C HIS A 38 -10.32 22.25 2.67
N GLN A 39 -9.81 22.98 3.66
CA GLN A 39 -10.19 22.98 5.11
C GLN A 39 -10.47 21.60 5.78
N ASP A 40 -10.46 20.51 5.08
CA ASP A 40 -10.44 19.16 5.62
C ASP A 40 -9.00 18.78 5.91
N ILE A 41 -8.70 18.45 7.17
CA ILE A 41 -7.39 17.93 7.56
C ILE A 41 -7.19 16.62 6.78
N ASP A 42 -6.56 16.74 5.63
CA ASP A 42 -6.33 15.63 4.70
C ASP A 42 -5.29 14.66 5.26
N ARG A 43 -5.24 13.44 4.69
CA ARG A 43 -4.32 12.37 5.15
C ARG A 43 -2.84 12.80 5.26
N PRO A 44 -2.25 13.60 4.34
CA PRO A 44 -0.89 14.10 4.46
C PRO A 44 -0.68 14.98 5.69
N SER A 45 -1.53 16.01 5.89
CA SER A 45 -1.46 16.90 7.04
C SER A 45 -1.65 16.15 8.38
N ARG A 46 -2.49 15.10 8.40
CA ARG A 46 -2.63 14.24 9.59
C ARG A 46 -1.37 13.43 9.89
N LYS A 47 -0.64 12.97 8.86
CA LYS A 47 0.64 12.26 9.06
C LYS A 47 1.71 13.19 9.64
N LEU A 48 1.84 14.39 9.08
CA LEU A 48 2.80 15.39 9.59
C LEU A 48 2.44 15.82 11.01
N ILE A 49 1.16 16.14 11.28
CA ILE A 49 0.72 16.43 12.65
C ILE A 49 1.11 15.27 13.58
N LYS A 50 0.89 14.02 13.19
CA LYS A 50 1.25 12.86 14.00
C LYS A 50 2.76 12.74 14.26
N SER A 51 3.60 13.07 13.29
CA SER A 51 5.07 12.94 13.43
C SER A 51 5.69 14.01 14.35
N VAL A 52 5.06 15.19 14.48
CA VAL A 52 5.57 16.28 15.29
C VAL A 52 4.73 16.56 16.55
N PHE A 53 3.60 15.86 16.69
CA PHE A 53 2.62 16.10 17.74
C PHE A 53 3.23 16.01 19.15
N ASP A 54 3.95 14.92 19.43
CA ASP A 54 4.51 14.67 20.74
C ASP A 54 5.55 15.74 21.13
N ARG A 55 6.37 16.16 20.17
CA ARG A 55 7.36 17.24 20.38
C ARG A 55 6.69 18.56 20.78
N VAL A 56 5.59 18.90 20.07
CA VAL A 56 4.86 20.15 20.36
C VAL A 56 4.06 20.03 21.64
N SER A 57 3.42 18.90 21.92
CA SER A 57 2.70 18.66 23.17
C SER A 57 3.63 18.73 24.38
N SER A 58 4.78 18.02 24.33
CA SER A 58 5.79 18.06 25.39
C SER A 58 6.40 19.45 25.60
N ALA A 59 6.62 20.21 24.51
CA ALA A 59 7.10 21.58 24.62
C ALA A 59 6.09 22.50 25.31
N ILE A 60 4.80 22.33 25.04
CA ILE A 60 3.72 23.09 25.70
C ILE A 60 3.61 22.67 27.16
N GLU A 61 3.68 21.40 27.50
CA GLU A 61 3.63 20.88 28.88
C GLU A 61 4.81 21.39 29.71
N GLU A 62 6.01 21.34 29.16
CA GLU A 62 7.21 21.87 29.82
C GLU A 62 7.11 23.38 30.01
N ASP A 63 6.58 24.11 29.03
CA ASP A 63 6.36 25.53 29.12
C ASP A 63 5.35 25.89 30.25
N GLN A 64 4.27 25.13 30.37
CA GLN A 64 3.32 25.26 31.47
C GLN A 64 3.98 24.97 32.82
N ARG A 65 4.81 23.93 32.93
CA ARG A 65 5.56 23.59 34.14
C ARG A 65 6.49 24.72 34.57
N LEU A 66 7.28 25.28 33.62
CA LEU A 66 8.18 26.41 33.93
C LEU A 66 7.42 27.65 34.35
N LEU A 67 6.26 27.94 33.79
CA LEU A 67 5.40 29.04 34.20
C LEU A 67 4.81 28.84 35.59
N MET A 68 4.43 27.62 35.97
CA MET A 68 3.95 27.28 37.31
C MET A 68 5.05 27.42 38.38
N GLU A 69 6.31 27.10 38.01
CA GLU A 69 7.49 27.26 38.88
C GLU A 69 7.97 28.71 39.03
N GLY A 70 7.30 29.66 38.35
CA GLY A 70 7.70 31.07 38.36
C GLY A 70 8.97 31.38 37.56
N ARG A 71 9.46 30.41 36.80
CA ARG A 71 10.61 30.51 35.90
C ARG A 71 10.15 31.00 34.51
N ALA A 72 9.63 32.21 34.45
CA ALA A 72 9.18 32.80 33.19
C ALA A 72 10.36 33.08 32.25
N VAL A 73 10.43 32.39 31.14
CA VAL A 73 11.28 32.79 30.04
C VAL A 73 10.66 34.01 29.36
N GLY A 74 11.17 35.22 29.68
CA GLY A 74 10.79 36.44 28.95
C GLY A 74 9.97 37.48 29.68
N GLY A 75 10.01 37.62 31.01
CA GLY A 75 9.45 38.76 31.73
C GLY A 75 8.27 38.44 32.65
N ARG A 76 7.62 39.48 33.24
CA ARG A 76 6.52 39.36 34.20
C ARG A 76 5.41 38.44 33.72
N PRO A 77 4.76 37.63 34.62
CA PRO A 77 3.63 36.79 34.28
C PRO A 77 2.56 37.63 33.58
N GLN A 78 2.36 37.35 32.33
CA GLN A 78 1.44 38.12 31.48
C GLN A 78 0.00 37.67 31.80
N GLN A 79 -0.96 38.56 31.62
CA GLN A 79 -2.40 38.32 31.86
C GLN A 79 -2.99 37.08 31.18
N TRP A 80 -2.30 36.53 30.15
CA TRP A 80 -2.72 35.34 29.44
C TRP A 80 -2.29 34.02 30.11
N ALA A 81 -1.29 34.04 30.99
CA ALA A 81 -0.73 32.84 31.59
C ALA A 81 -1.75 31.99 32.35
N ALA A 82 -2.59 32.60 33.14
CA ALA A 82 -3.60 31.89 33.92
C ALA A 82 -4.54 31.03 33.04
N ALA A 83 -4.97 31.56 31.89
CA ALA A 83 -5.82 30.83 30.97
C ALA A 83 -5.06 29.71 30.19
N TYR A 84 -3.79 29.96 29.89
CA TYR A 84 -2.92 28.98 29.21
C TYR A 84 -2.62 27.77 30.12
N LEU A 85 -2.42 28.01 31.43
CA LEU A 85 -2.09 26.95 32.39
C LEU A 85 -3.24 25.98 32.71
N THR A 86 -4.49 26.37 32.43
CA THR A 86 -5.66 25.53 32.70
C THR A 86 -6.02 24.57 31.59
N MET A 87 -5.29 24.60 30.47
CA MET A 87 -5.67 23.88 29.25
C MET A 87 -4.78 22.65 29.00
N ASP A 88 -5.39 21.63 28.43
CA ASP A 88 -4.74 20.38 28.07
C ASP A 88 -3.68 20.62 26.98
N PRO A 89 -2.39 20.29 27.21
CA PRO A 89 -1.30 20.48 26.25
C PRO A 89 -1.54 19.77 24.92
N ASP A 90 -2.10 18.57 24.93
CA ASP A 90 -2.38 17.77 23.74
C ASP A 90 -3.42 18.44 22.85
N LYS A 91 -4.48 18.98 23.45
CA LYS A 91 -5.51 19.70 22.71
C LYS A 91 -4.97 21.00 22.11
N MET A 92 -4.15 21.72 22.87
CA MET A 92 -3.49 22.92 22.39
C MET A 92 -2.51 22.61 21.25
N ALA A 93 -1.71 21.54 21.37
CA ALA A 93 -0.81 21.09 20.31
C ALA A 93 -1.59 20.74 19.01
N LEU A 94 -2.65 19.96 19.13
CA LEU A 94 -3.47 19.57 17.99
C LEU A 94 -4.11 20.78 17.28
N ILE A 95 -4.67 21.70 18.06
CA ILE A 95 -5.30 22.92 17.51
C ILE A 95 -4.25 23.79 16.82
N THR A 96 -3.09 23.99 17.45
CA THR A 96 -2.00 24.81 16.93
C THR A 96 -1.47 24.23 15.61
N LEU A 97 -1.10 22.96 15.60
CA LEU A 97 -0.62 22.27 14.40
C LEU A 97 -1.67 22.26 13.29
N SER A 98 -2.93 21.98 13.60
CA SER A 98 -4.02 22.03 12.61
C SER A 98 -4.21 23.41 12.00
N CYS A 99 -3.99 24.49 12.78
CA CYS A 99 -4.07 25.85 12.25
C CYS A 99 -2.85 26.21 11.41
N MET A 100 -1.65 25.82 11.85
CA MET A 100 -0.39 26.18 11.18
C MET A 100 -0.20 25.41 9.88
N MET A 101 -0.67 24.16 9.81
CA MET A 101 -0.66 23.37 8.56
C MET A 101 -1.56 23.93 7.46
N SER A 102 -2.50 24.81 7.79
CA SER A 102 -3.42 25.43 6.84
C SER A 102 -2.89 26.75 6.28
N ILE A 103 -1.60 27.08 6.45
CA ILE A 103 -1.08 28.42 6.19
C ILE A 103 0.22 28.30 5.36
N GLU A 104 0.20 28.84 4.15
CA GLU A 104 1.44 29.01 3.35
C GLU A 104 2.25 30.20 3.87
N ASP A 105 1.63 31.40 3.88
CA ASP A 105 2.18 32.65 4.39
C ASP A 105 1.07 33.42 5.09
N SER A 106 1.19 33.71 6.36
CA SER A 106 0.16 34.48 7.10
C SER A 106 0.76 35.45 8.10
N LYS A 107 0.06 36.56 8.30
CA LYS A 107 0.43 37.51 9.37
C LYS A 107 0.34 36.80 10.71
N LEU A 108 1.43 36.87 11.50
CA LEU A 108 1.53 36.23 12.82
C LEU A 108 0.32 36.53 13.70
N SER A 109 -0.13 37.78 13.76
CA SER A 109 -1.29 38.18 14.55
C SER A 109 -2.59 37.49 14.10
N LYS A 110 -2.82 37.34 12.79
CA LYS A 110 -4.02 36.68 12.26
C LYS A 110 -4.07 35.22 12.68
N THR A 111 -2.95 34.52 12.54
CA THR A 111 -2.81 33.13 12.94
C THR A 111 -2.95 32.96 14.44
N ALA A 112 -2.30 33.83 15.23
CA ALA A 112 -2.39 33.81 16.68
C ALA A 112 -3.85 33.97 17.17
N PHE A 113 -4.61 34.90 16.59
CA PHE A 113 -6.04 35.04 16.92
C PHE A 113 -6.86 33.79 16.50
N THR A 114 -6.57 33.21 15.36
CA THR A 114 -7.26 32.00 14.89
C THR A 114 -7.03 30.83 15.85
N ILE A 115 -5.79 30.61 16.27
CA ILE A 115 -5.42 29.59 17.25
C ILE A 115 -6.10 29.85 18.58
N ALA A 116 -5.97 31.06 19.12
CA ALA A 116 -6.56 31.41 20.41
C ALA A 116 -8.10 31.27 20.43
N ASP A 117 -8.79 31.66 19.36
CA ASP A 117 -10.26 31.50 19.26
C ASP A 117 -10.69 30.03 19.21
N ARG A 118 -9.88 29.16 18.58
CA ARG A 118 -10.15 27.72 18.55
C ARG A 118 -9.86 27.06 19.89
N VAL A 119 -8.78 27.46 20.54
CA VAL A 119 -8.42 27.01 21.90
C VAL A 119 -9.48 27.43 22.91
N LYS A 120 -9.96 28.69 22.84
CA LYS A 120 -11.06 29.17 23.65
C LYS A 120 -12.34 28.36 23.46
N LEU A 121 -12.66 28.05 22.21
CA LEU A 121 -13.85 27.24 21.90
C LEU A 121 -13.74 25.84 22.46
N GLU A 122 -12.56 25.22 22.47
CA GLU A 122 -12.34 23.90 23.07
C GLU A 122 -12.52 23.95 24.60
N HIS A 123 -12.02 24.99 25.22
CA HIS A 123 -12.22 25.18 26.66
C HIS A 123 -13.71 25.33 27.03
N GLU A 124 -14.47 26.13 26.28
CA GLU A 124 -15.93 26.25 26.40
C GLU A 124 -16.62 24.88 26.28
N PHE A 125 -16.10 24.02 25.40
CA PHE A 125 -16.57 22.64 25.23
C PHE A 125 -16.30 21.74 26.43
N ASP A 126 -15.09 21.80 26.97
CA ASP A 126 -14.73 20.97 28.12
C ASP A 126 -15.54 21.34 29.36
N GLU A 127 -15.86 22.63 29.56
CA GLU A 127 -16.76 23.06 30.61
C GLU A 127 -18.19 22.53 30.42
N ILE A 128 -18.72 22.55 29.18
CA ILE A 128 -20.04 21.98 28.88
C ILE A 128 -20.04 20.48 29.15
N ARG A 129 -18.99 19.76 28.77
CA ARG A 129 -18.84 18.33 29.03
C ARG A 129 -18.76 18.02 30.53
N ALA A 130 -17.99 18.80 31.26
CA ALA A 130 -17.84 18.61 32.72
C ALA A 130 -19.18 18.78 33.44
N LYS A 131 -19.98 19.79 33.08
CA LYS A 131 -21.30 20.06 33.66
C LYS A 131 -22.37 19.01 33.28
N ASN A 132 -22.21 18.34 32.13
CA ASN A 132 -23.18 17.36 31.67
C ASN A 132 -22.82 15.89 31.98
N ARG A 133 -21.66 15.60 32.59
CA ARG A 133 -21.25 14.23 32.97
C ARG A 133 -22.25 13.50 33.89
N GLY A 134 -23.11 14.23 34.59
CA GLY A 134 -24.19 13.66 35.39
C GLY A 134 -25.40 13.15 34.58
N ALA A 135 -25.61 13.65 33.36
CA ALA A 135 -26.75 13.32 32.50
C ALA A 135 -26.45 12.23 31.46
N GLU A 136 -25.18 11.83 31.30
CA GLU A 136 -24.72 10.89 30.25
C GLU A 136 -25.06 9.41 30.52
N LYS A 137 -25.49 9.06 31.74
CA LYS A 137 -25.82 7.65 32.10
C LYS A 137 -27.07 7.12 31.43
N ASP A 138 -27.94 7.98 30.87
CA ASP A 138 -29.27 7.52 30.42
C ASP A 138 -29.62 7.62 28.95
N LYS A 139 -28.76 8.12 28.02
CA LYS A 139 -29.20 8.26 26.61
C LYS A 139 -28.11 8.04 25.56
N LYS A 140 -28.08 6.85 24.95
CA LYS A 140 -27.37 6.56 23.69
C LYS A 140 -27.72 7.50 22.52
N GLY A 141 -28.78 8.32 22.61
CA GLY A 141 -29.19 9.29 21.61
C GLY A 141 -28.49 10.66 21.70
N PHE A 142 -27.98 11.03 22.85
CA PHE A 142 -27.37 12.34 23.08
C PHE A 142 -26.02 12.51 22.37
N SER A 143 -25.24 11.44 22.27
CA SER A 143 -23.90 11.45 21.64
C SER A 143 -23.95 11.77 20.12
N ARG A 144 -24.95 11.27 19.37
CA ARG A 144 -25.07 11.51 17.92
C ARG A 144 -25.56 12.93 17.60
N ASN A 145 -26.51 13.46 18.39
CA ASN A 145 -27.01 14.82 18.22
C ASN A 145 -25.99 15.87 18.66
N PHE A 146 -25.14 15.54 19.62
CA PHE A 146 -24.08 16.42 20.10
C PHE A 146 -22.96 16.58 19.04
N SER A 147 -22.56 15.51 18.37
CA SER A 147 -21.59 15.59 17.27
C SER A 147 -22.10 16.45 16.09
N ALA A 148 -23.40 16.45 15.81
CA ALA A 148 -24.01 17.31 14.78
C ALA A 148 -24.09 18.79 15.21
N LEU A 149 -24.24 19.06 16.52
CA LEU A 149 -24.19 20.41 17.09
C LEU A 149 -22.78 21.01 17.02
N LEU A 150 -21.73 20.17 17.05
CA LEU A 150 -20.33 20.58 17.05
C LEU A 150 -19.89 21.29 15.76
N ASN A 151 -20.57 21.03 14.66
CA ASN A 151 -20.29 21.66 13.36
C ASN A 151 -20.86 23.09 13.23
N ASP A 152 -21.64 23.55 14.21
CA ASP A 152 -22.29 24.86 14.17
C ASP A 152 -21.84 25.73 15.36
N ARG A 153 -20.82 26.57 15.12
CA ARG A 153 -20.25 27.51 16.12
C ARG A 153 -21.28 28.40 16.80
N THR A 154 -22.36 28.75 16.09
CA THR A 154 -23.41 29.63 16.62
C THR A 154 -24.28 28.88 17.63
N LYS A 155 -24.59 27.63 17.36
CA LYS A 155 -25.36 26.78 18.26
C LYS A 155 -24.56 26.43 19.52
N VAL A 156 -23.26 26.16 19.36
CA VAL A 156 -22.36 25.93 20.49
C VAL A 156 -22.33 27.14 21.43
N ARG A 157 -22.09 28.34 20.92
CA ARG A 157 -22.09 29.57 21.73
C ARG A 157 -23.44 29.84 22.40
N LYS A 158 -24.56 29.55 21.74
CA LYS A 158 -25.89 29.65 22.34
C LYS A 158 -26.07 28.66 23.47
N LEU A 159 -25.59 27.42 23.29
CA LEU A 159 -25.65 26.38 24.32
C LEU A 159 -24.75 26.72 25.51
N TYR A 160 -23.53 27.20 25.26
CA TYR A 160 -22.61 27.66 26.30
C TYR A 160 -23.21 28.79 27.14
N LYS A 161 -23.75 29.83 26.51
CA LYS A 161 -24.45 30.92 27.22
C LYS A 161 -25.65 30.46 28.06
N LYS A 162 -26.30 29.36 27.65
CA LYS A 162 -27.43 28.79 28.38
C LYS A 162 -27.00 27.95 29.58
N LEU A 163 -25.84 27.29 29.50
CA LEU A 163 -25.37 26.35 30.52
C LEU A 163 -24.34 26.95 31.50
N CYS A 164 -23.65 28.01 31.09
CA CYS A 164 -22.60 28.67 31.87
C CYS A 164 -23.03 30.06 32.27
N SER A 165 -23.02 30.34 33.57
CA SER A 165 -23.47 31.60 34.16
C SER A 165 -22.57 32.80 33.85
N LYS A 166 -21.33 32.57 33.46
CA LYS A 166 -20.38 33.60 32.98
C LYS A 166 -19.67 33.12 31.73
N PRO A 167 -19.83 33.79 30.59
CA PRO A 167 -19.06 33.47 29.37
C PRO A 167 -17.57 33.75 29.62
N LEU A 168 -16.72 32.87 29.11
CA LEU A 168 -15.27 33.07 29.10
C LEU A 168 -14.94 34.23 28.15
N GLU A 169 -14.55 35.38 28.67
CA GLU A 169 -14.15 36.53 27.86
C GLU A 169 -12.65 36.74 27.96
N TRP A 170 -11.96 36.47 26.85
CA TRP A 170 -10.54 36.79 26.72
C TRP A 170 -10.36 38.15 26.07
N THR A 171 -9.55 39.00 26.71
CA THR A 171 -9.17 40.31 26.17
C THR A 171 -8.33 40.12 24.85
N TYR A 172 -8.22 41.19 24.10
CA TYR A 172 -7.37 41.21 22.91
C TYR A 172 -5.93 40.73 23.18
N ASN A 173 -5.33 41.22 24.29
CA ASN A 173 -3.96 40.87 24.67
C ASN A 173 -3.83 39.43 25.14
N GLN A 174 -4.82 38.87 25.83
CA GLN A 174 -4.83 37.45 26.20
C GLN A 174 -4.88 36.53 24.97
N ARG A 175 -5.77 36.82 24.05
CA ARG A 175 -5.87 36.05 22.79
C ARG A 175 -4.60 36.10 21.97
N LEU A 176 -4.04 37.31 21.81
CA LEU A 176 -2.77 37.49 21.08
C LEU A 176 -1.62 36.76 21.78
N GLY A 177 -1.52 36.89 23.10
CA GLY A 177 -0.47 36.27 23.92
C GLY A 177 -0.49 34.74 23.86
N ILE A 178 -1.66 34.11 24.07
CA ILE A 178 -1.83 32.65 24.00
C ILE A 178 -1.48 32.15 22.59
N GLY A 179 -2.01 32.78 21.55
CA GLY A 179 -1.77 32.37 20.18
C GLY A 179 -0.30 32.50 19.77
N CYS A 180 0.35 33.62 20.12
CA CYS A 180 1.78 33.82 19.85
C CYS A 180 2.64 32.81 20.63
N ARG A 181 2.30 32.51 21.88
CA ARG A 181 3.05 31.51 22.67
C ARG A 181 2.95 30.13 22.07
N LEU A 182 1.77 29.69 21.69
CA LEU A 182 1.55 28.39 21.04
C LEU A 182 2.30 28.29 19.69
N ILE A 183 2.28 29.35 18.88
CA ILE A 183 3.07 29.40 17.65
C ILE A 183 4.56 29.28 17.96
N GLN A 184 5.05 30.00 18.98
CA GLN A 184 6.44 29.95 19.39
C GLN A 184 6.86 28.53 19.79
N GLN A 185 6.05 27.85 20.59
CA GLN A 185 6.32 26.47 21.00
C GLN A 185 6.35 25.53 19.79
N ALA A 186 5.40 25.65 18.87
CA ALA A 186 5.36 24.84 17.66
C ALA A 186 6.58 25.09 16.74
N VAL A 187 6.97 26.36 16.56
CA VAL A 187 8.16 26.74 15.77
C VAL A 187 9.44 26.18 16.40
N MET A 188 9.62 26.37 17.70
CA MET A 188 10.84 25.93 18.40
C MET A 188 10.95 24.41 18.50
N ALA A 189 9.85 23.73 18.75
CA ALA A 189 9.81 22.26 18.89
C ALA A 189 10.00 21.53 17.55
N THR A 190 9.62 22.15 16.45
CA THR A 190 9.58 21.45 15.16
C THR A 190 10.59 21.96 14.15
N GLY A 191 10.94 23.25 14.20
CA GLY A 191 11.71 23.92 13.14
C GLY A 191 10.98 24.05 11.78
N LEU A 192 9.68 23.65 11.75
CA LEU A 192 8.90 23.55 10.50
C LEU A 192 8.39 24.92 9.99
N TRP A 193 8.50 25.96 10.73
CA TRP A 193 8.06 27.31 10.37
C TRP A 193 9.09 28.35 10.75
N GLY A 194 9.24 29.36 9.89
CA GLY A 194 10.01 30.57 10.16
C GLY A 194 9.12 31.72 10.59
N ILE A 195 9.71 32.70 11.23
CA ILE A 195 9.08 33.98 11.58
C ILE A 195 9.84 35.10 10.92
N ASP A 196 9.27 35.67 9.86
CA ASP A 196 9.90 36.71 9.05
C ASP A 196 9.27 38.08 9.25
N ARG A 197 10.07 39.12 9.13
CA ARG A 197 9.62 40.52 9.14
C ARG A 197 9.56 41.06 7.74
N LYS A 198 8.37 41.21 7.18
CA LYS A 198 8.14 41.80 5.87
C LYS A 198 7.75 43.28 6.01
N ARG A 199 8.38 44.18 5.21
CA ARG A 199 8.06 45.59 5.19
C ARG A 199 6.98 45.88 4.17
N ASP A 200 5.83 46.39 4.63
CA ASP A 200 4.71 46.80 3.81
C ASP A 200 4.55 48.32 3.94
N GLY A 201 5.12 49.05 3.01
CA GLY A 201 5.22 50.52 3.05
C GLY A 201 5.99 51.03 4.28
N LYS A 202 5.34 51.83 5.14
CA LYS A 202 5.93 52.37 6.38
C LYS A 202 5.79 51.43 7.59
N LYS A 203 5.07 50.31 7.47
CA LYS A 203 4.81 49.38 8.58
C LYS A 203 5.59 48.06 8.38
N THR A 204 6.26 47.63 9.43
CA THR A 204 6.85 46.28 9.50
C THR A 204 5.83 45.32 10.09
N THR A 205 5.52 44.25 9.37
CA THR A 205 4.60 43.19 9.82
C THR A 205 5.36 41.89 9.95
N THR A 206 5.04 41.11 10.98
CA THR A 206 5.61 39.77 11.22
C THR A 206 4.74 38.71 10.55
N TRP A 207 5.37 37.83 9.83
CA TRP A 207 4.74 36.76 9.07
C TRP A 207 5.24 35.39 9.57
N ILE A 208 4.39 34.40 9.50
CA ILE A 208 4.79 33.00 9.64
C ILE A 208 4.95 32.49 8.22
N THR A 209 6.12 31.96 7.93
CA THR A 209 6.49 31.39 6.64
C THR A 209 6.90 29.95 6.85
N MET A 210 6.59 29.10 5.88
CA MET A 210 7.22 27.79 5.81
C MET A 210 8.61 28.01 5.25
N SER A 211 9.69 27.58 5.93
CA SER A 211 11.04 27.89 5.48
C SER A 211 11.41 27.06 4.26
N ASP A 212 12.23 27.64 3.33
CA ASP A 212 12.74 26.92 2.15
C ASP A 212 13.61 25.72 2.57
N GLU A 213 14.30 25.82 3.71
CA GLU A 213 15.01 24.70 4.35
C GLU A 213 14.06 23.55 4.71
N ILE A 214 12.77 23.80 4.93
CA ILE A 214 11.78 22.77 5.17
C ILE A 214 11.37 22.11 3.86
N ILE A 215 11.26 22.84 2.79
CA ILE A 215 11.03 22.24 1.46
C ILE A 215 12.22 21.32 1.16
N GLU A 216 13.46 21.71 1.47
CA GLU A 216 14.64 20.85 1.35
C GLU A 216 14.70 19.75 2.43
N LEU A 217 14.36 20.03 3.68
CA LEU A 217 14.30 19.05 4.78
C LEU A 217 13.15 18.06 4.58
N VAL A 218 12.01 18.53 4.10
CA VAL A 218 10.86 17.74 3.66
C VAL A 218 11.22 16.88 2.45
N LEU A 219 12.04 17.38 1.54
CA LEU A 219 12.60 16.59 0.45
C LEU A 219 13.73 15.63 0.89
N SER A 220 14.32 15.84 2.07
CA SER A 220 15.43 15.03 2.58
C SER A 220 15.06 14.03 3.67
N SER A 221 13.97 14.20 4.40
CA SER A 221 13.54 13.28 5.47
C SER A 221 12.48 12.28 5.03
N HIS A 222 12.64 11.02 5.45
CA HIS A 222 11.82 9.89 5.02
C HIS A 222 10.32 10.01 5.29
N SER A 223 9.94 10.59 6.43
CA SER A 223 8.53 10.77 6.82
C SER A 223 7.85 11.91 6.06
N GLU A 224 8.60 12.86 5.58
CA GLU A 224 8.16 14.11 4.97
C GLU A 224 8.05 14.01 3.44
N LEU A 225 8.89 13.20 2.80
CA LEU A 225 8.74 12.80 1.39
C LEU A 225 7.40 12.11 1.09
N GLU A 226 6.83 11.39 2.09
CA GLU A 226 5.49 10.83 1.94
C GLU A 226 4.39 11.90 1.85
N ILE A 227 4.62 13.10 2.33
CA ILE A 227 3.65 14.21 2.34
C ILE A 227 3.65 14.96 1.02
N LEU A 228 4.81 15.28 0.50
CA LEU A 228 4.96 15.99 -0.78
C LEU A 228 4.90 15.05 -1.98
N ARG A 229 5.16 13.78 -1.82
CA ARG A 229 5.20 12.71 -2.82
C ARG A 229 5.27 13.26 -4.25
N PRO A 230 6.46 13.53 -4.78
CA PRO A 230 6.59 13.93 -6.17
C PRO A 230 5.91 12.88 -7.07
N VAL A 231 5.38 13.30 -8.20
CA VAL A 231 4.91 12.35 -9.21
C VAL A 231 6.13 11.81 -9.93
N CYS A 232 6.57 10.64 -9.49
CA CYS A 232 7.73 9.97 -10.07
C CYS A 232 7.35 9.32 -11.40
N GLN A 233 7.90 9.79 -12.50
CA GLN A 233 7.73 9.22 -13.85
C GLN A 233 8.90 8.31 -14.19
N PRO A 234 8.77 7.42 -15.20
CA PRO A 234 9.93 6.77 -15.80
C PRO A 234 10.95 7.80 -16.29
N MET A 235 12.23 7.49 -16.19
CA MET A 235 13.30 8.38 -16.65
C MET A 235 13.54 8.20 -18.15
N THR A 236 13.93 9.28 -18.84
CA THR A 236 14.32 9.25 -20.27
C THR A 236 15.83 9.14 -20.47
N CYS A 237 16.57 9.01 -19.38
CA CYS A 237 17.98 8.65 -19.34
C CYS A 237 18.23 7.58 -18.28
N PRO A 238 19.36 6.84 -18.34
CA PRO A 238 19.68 5.84 -17.34
C PRO A 238 19.69 6.43 -15.92
N PRO A 239 19.09 5.74 -14.93
CA PRO A 239 19.16 6.14 -13.52
C PRO A 239 20.60 6.23 -13.04
N VAL A 240 20.81 7.04 -12.02
CA VAL A 240 22.11 7.12 -11.32
C VAL A 240 22.29 5.82 -10.53
N ASP A 241 23.45 5.20 -10.67
CA ASP A 241 23.78 3.99 -9.90
C ASP A 241 23.83 4.29 -8.41
N TRP A 242 23.17 3.43 -7.63
CA TRP A 242 23.24 3.51 -6.18
C TRP A 242 24.64 3.22 -5.69
N SER A 243 25.19 4.15 -4.95
CA SER A 243 26.50 4.05 -4.32
C SER A 243 26.52 4.78 -2.99
N MET A 244 27.48 4.44 -2.13
CA MET A 244 27.69 5.14 -0.87
C MET A 244 28.58 6.35 -1.09
N VAL A 245 28.09 7.54 -0.71
CA VAL A 245 28.83 8.80 -0.75
C VAL A 245 28.88 9.37 0.67
N GLY A 246 30.06 9.34 1.28
CA GLY A 246 30.20 9.64 2.71
C GLY A 246 29.47 8.62 3.58
N SER A 247 28.48 9.04 4.35
CA SER A 247 27.64 8.20 5.21
C SER A 247 26.25 7.90 4.62
N SER A 248 25.98 8.34 3.40
CA SER A 248 24.65 8.25 2.78
C SER A 248 24.69 7.52 1.44
N PHE A 249 23.62 6.81 1.11
CA PHE A 249 23.44 6.23 -0.21
C PHE A 249 22.76 7.23 -1.16
N VAL A 250 23.31 7.34 -2.36
CA VAL A 250 22.81 8.22 -3.42
C VAL A 250 22.64 7.41 -4.70
N GLY A 251 21.51 7.61 -5.41
CA GLY A 251 21.20 6.91 -6.66
C GLY A 251 19.73 7.05 -7.07
N GLY A 252 19.35 6.34 -8.12
CA GLY A 252 18.00 6.40 -8.69
C GLY A 252 17.76 7.65 -9.52
N TYR A 253 16.83 8.52 -9.12
CA TYR A 253 16.57 9.79 -9.79
C TYR A 253 17.74 10.74 -9.68
N ARG A 254 17.84 11.70 -10.61
CA ARG A 254 18.90 12.70 -10.64
C ARG A 254 18.66 13.86 -9.68
N LEU A 255 17.43 14.38 -9.65
CA LEU A 255 17.03 15.54 -8.86
C LEU A 255 16.15 15.15 -7.67
N ILE A 256 15.25 14.20 -7.85
CA ILE A 256 14.38 13.69 -6.78
C ILE A 256 15.20 12.81 -5.84
N LYS A 257 15.54 13.34 -4.66
CA LYS A 257 16.23 12.54 -3.63
C LYS A 257 15.26 11.52 -3.01
N GLN A 258 15.67 10.27 -3.07
CA GLN A 258 14.93 9.14 -2.48
C GLN A 258 15.88 8.33 -1.61
N PRO A 259 15.40 7.70 -0.54
CA PRO A 259 16.23 6.79 0.23
C PRO A 259 16.46 5.47 -0.50
N LEU A 260 17.64 4.87 -0.29
CA LEU A 260 17.91 3.53 -0.76
C LEU A 260 16.93 2.52 -0.16
N VAL A 261 16.68 2.61 1.15
CA VAL A 261 15.79 1.70 1.87
C VAL A 261 14.55 2.44 2.35
N ARG A 262 13.38 1.95 1.97
CA ARG A 262 12.08 2.44 2.47
C ARG A 262 11.86 1.88 3.85
N ASP A 263 11.99 2.73 4.84
CA ASP A 263 11.74 2.34 6.19
C ASP A 263 10.27 2.53 6.59
N LYS A 264 9.73 1.54 7.27
CA LYS A 264 8.36 1.57 7.80
C LYS A 264 8.30 2.21 9.19
N PHE A 265 9.41 2.23 9.89
CA PHE A 265 9.45 2.48 11.32
C PHE A 265 9.93 3.88 11.72
N GLY A 266 10.49 4.66 10.76
CA GLY A 266 10.80 6.10 10.88
C GLY A 266 12.07 6.47 11.63
N GLU A 267 12.47 5.75 12.66
CA GLU A 267 13.69 6.00 13.44
C GLU A 267 14.49 4.70 13.59
N HIS A 268 15.69 4.59 12.95
CA HIS A 268 16.29 3.28 12.81
C HIS A 268 17.66 3.08 13.28
N PRO A 269 17.85 1.98 13.99
CA PRO A 269 19.13 1.50 14.40
C PRO A 269 19.88 0.64 13.35
N VAL A 270 19.32 0.39 12.15
CA VAL A 270 20.04 -0.34 11.11
C VAL A 270 20.95 0.60 10.34
N ASP A 271 22.25 0.51 10.62
CA ASP A 271 23.28 1.23 9.86
C ASP A 271 23.64 0.43 8.61
N TYR A 272 22.91 0.68 7.53
CA TYR A 272 23.17 0.03 6.24
C TYR A 272 24.55 0.33 5.68
N GLY A 273 25.20 1.42 6.11
CA GLY A 273 26.55 1.79 5.69
C GLY A 273 27.63 0.85 6.23
N LYS A 274 27.36 0.12 7.31
CA LYS A 274 28.26 -0.89 7.88
C LYS A 274 28.04 -2.29 7.33
N ALA A 275 26.97 -2.51 6.56
CA ALA A 275 26.66 -3.82 5.99
C ALA A 275 27.37 -4.04 4.64
N ASP A 276 27.59 -5.29 4.29
CA ASP A 276 28.10 -5.62 2.95
C ASP A 276 26.97 -5.59 1.91
N MET A 277 26.75 -4.41 1.34
CA MET A 277 25.70 -4.16 0.37
C MET A 277 26.12 -4.36 -1.08
N ARG A 278 27.36 -4.85 -1.36
CA ARG A 278 27.92 -4.91 -2.73
C ARG A 278 27.04 -5.70 -3.69
N ASN A 279 26.61 -6.89 -3.33
CA ASN A 279 25.76 -7.75 -4.16
C ASN A 279 24.37 -7.13 -4.37
N VAL A 280 23.80 -6.58 -3.30
CA VAL A 280 22.47 -5.93 -3.34
C VAL A 280 22.48 -4.72 -4.26
N LEU A 281 23.50 -3.86 -4.14
CA LEU A 281 23.65 -2.68 -4.99
C LEU A 281 23.93 -3.07 -6.45
N ALA A 282 24.77 -4.07 -6.70
CA ALA A 282 25.05 -4.56 -8.04
C ALA A 282 23.78 -5.08 -8.73
N ALA A 283 22.96 -5.87 -8.02
CA ALA A 283 21.69 -6.35 -8.55
C ALA A 283 20.68 -5.21 -8.78
N LEU A 284 20.56 -4.30 -7.82
CA LEU A 284 19.67 -3.13 -7.92
C LEU A 284 20.03 -2.26 -9.14
N ASN A 285 21.32 -1.93 -9.29
CA ASN A 285 21.81 -1.13 -10.40
C ASN A 285 21.62 -1.84 -11.75
N SER A 286 21.81 -3.17 -11.78
CA SER A 286 21.53 -3.95 -13.00
C SER A 286 20.06 -3.89 -13.40
N ILE A 287 19.13 -4.06 -12.45
CA ILE A 287 17.69 -4.01 -12.73
C ILE A 287 17.28 -2.61 -13.22
N GLN A 288 17.74 -1.54 -12.58
CA GLN A 288 17.36 -0.18 -12.99
C GLN A 288 18.04 0.28 -14.30
N SER A 289 19.10 -0.39 -14.73
CA SER A 289 19.81 -0.09 -15.99
C SER A 289 19.10 -0.62 -17.24
N VAL A 290 18.05 -1.44 -17.09
CA VAL A 290 17.30 -2.01 -18.22
C VAL A 290 16.56 -0.91 -18.97
N GLU A 291 16.81 -0.85 -20.29
CA GLU A 291 16.12 0.06 -21.19
C GLU A 291 14.77 -0.54 -21.62
N TRP A 292 13.72 0.23 -21.47
CA TRP A 292 12.35 -0.12 -21.85
C TRP A 292 11.81 0.80 -22.93
N ARG A 293 10.77 0.36 -23.62
CA ARG A 293 9.98 1.15 -24.55
C ARG A 293 8.50 0.84 -24.36
N ILE A 294 7.65 1.75 -24.85
CA ILE A 294 6.22 1.50 -24.89
C ILE A 294 5.87 0.64 -26.11
N ASP A 295 5.13 -0.45 -25.87
CA ASP A 295 4.52 -1.23 -26.95
C ASP A 295 3.33 -0.44 -27.53
N LYS A 296 3.55 0.18 -28.67
CA LYS A 296 2.53 1.02 -29.31
C LYS A 296 1.30 0.22 -29.71
N ARG A 297 1.43 -1.06 -30.10
CA ARG A 297 0.31 -1.93 -30.46
C ARG A 297 -0.65 -2.09 -29.29
N ILE A 298 -0.10 -2.37 -28.12
CA ILE A 298 -0.86 -2.53 -26.85
C ILE A 298 -1.41 -1.18 -26.37
N TYR A 299 -0.65 -0.10 -26.53
CA TYR A 299 -1.13 1.23 -26.16
C TYR A 299 -2.36 1.64 -26.99
N ASP A 300 -2.30 1.49 -28.32
CA ASP A 300 -3.39 1.84 -29.22
C ASP A 300 -4.64 0.99 -28.95
N LEU A 301 -4.48 -0.34 -28.75
CA LEU A 301 -5.56 -1.25 -28.36
C LEU A 301 -6.17 -0.83 -27.01
N ALA A 302 -5.35 -0.63 -25.99
CA ALA A 302 -5.83 -0.26 -24.65
C ALA A 302 -6.57 1.08 -24.66
N LEU A 303 -6.12 2.04 -25.47
CA LEU A 303 -6.81 3.31 -25.64
C LEU A 303 -8.17 3.13 -26.34
N SER A 304 -8.28 2.25 -27.34
CA SER A 304 -9.52 1.89 -28.02
C SER A 304 -10.51 1.23 -27.06
N ILE A 305 -10.10 0.14 -26.39
CA ILE A 305 -10.99 -0.61 -25.49
C ILE A 305 -11.41 0.21 -24.25
N SER A 306 -10.60 1.18 -23.83
CA SER A 306 -10.95 2.06 -22.70
C SER A 306 -12.22 2.89 -22.93
N LYS A 307 -12.66 3.03 -24.17
CA LYS A 307 -13.86 3.76 -24.59
C LYS A 307 -15.08 2.85 -24.77
N SER A 308 -14.90 1.53 -24.70
CA SER A 308 -15.93 0.52 -24.91
C SER A 308 -16.39 -0.11 -23.60
N THR A 309 -17.66 -0.50 -23.52
CA THR A 309 -18.21 -1.30 -22.44
C THR A 309 -17.96 -2.80 -22.60
N GLN A 310 -17.57 -3.24 -23.79
CA GLN A 310 -17.39 -4.64 -24.16
C GLN A 310 -16.21 -5.30 -23.43
N TYR A 311 -15.20 -4.50 -23.03
CA TYR A 311 -13.98 -4.97 -22.38
C TYR A 311 -13.93 -4.56 -20.88
N ASP A 312 -15.08 -4.57 -20.23
CA ASP A 312 -15.24 -4.08 -18.85
C ASP A 312 -14.41 -4.88 -17.82
N GLU A 313 -14.08 -6.13 -18.12
CA GLU A 313 -13.23 -6.98 -17.29
C GLU A 313 -11.74 -6.63 -17.42
N VAL A 314 -11.31 -6.08 -18.56
CA VAL A 314 -9.92 -5.68 -18.82
C VAL A 314 -9.65 -4.25 -18.38
N ILE A 315 -10.43 -3.29 -18.90
CA ILE A 315 -10.39 -1.89 -18.47
C ILE A 315 -11.81 -1.48 -18.09
N PRO A 316 -12.11 -1.38 -16.78
CA PRO A 316 -13.46 -1.10 -16.32
C PRO A 316 -14.04 0.17 -16.93
N PHE A 317 -15.24 0.09 -17.50
CA PHE A 317 -15.99 1.25 -17.93
C PHE A 317 -16.81 1.81 -16.76
N ILE A 318 -16.73 3.09 -16.51
CA ILE A 318 -17.49 3.79 -15.49
C ILE A 318 -18.54 4.68 -16.17
N GLY A 319 -19.78 4.24 -16.11
CA GLY A 319 -20.93 5.02 -16.53
C GLY A 319 -21.47 5.93 -15.41
N THR A 320 -22.76 6.11 -15.39
CA THR A 320 -23.46 6.84 -14.31
C THR A 320 -23.36 6.10 -12.99
N ALA A 321 -23.56 6.83 -11.88
CA ALA A 321 -23.61 6.25 -10.55
C ALA A 321 -24.64 5.10 -10.48
N PRO A 322 -24.35 4.02 -9.73
CA PRO A 322 -25.25 2.86 -9.67
C PRO A 322 -26.60 3.26 -9.09
N LYS A 323 -27.67 2.72 -9.68
CA LYS A 323 -29.01 2.86 -9.10
C LYS A 323 -29.09 2.09 -7.79
N LEU A 324 -29.41 2.79 -6.72
CA LEU A 324 -29.61 2.17 -5.42
C LEU A 324 -31.04 1.60 -5.33
N PRO A 325 -31.25 0.48 -4.63
CA PRO A 325 -32.59 -0.01 -4.35
C PRO A 325 -33.40 1.05 -3.58
N PRO A 326 -34.74 1.11 -3.73
CA PRO A 326 -35.56 2.06 -3.00
C PRO A 326 -35.43 1.82 -1.48
N PHE A 327 -35.41 2.90 -0.71
CA PHE A 327 -35.32 2.79 0.75
C PHE A 327 -36.66 2.28 1.32
N PRO A 328 -36.66 1.23 2.17
CA PRO A 328 -37.89 0.71 2.77
C PRO A 328 -38.37 1.63 3.91
N THR A 329 -39.13 2.68 3.55
CA THR A 329 -39.63 3.69 4.49
C THR A 329 -40.44 3.04 5.62
N ASP A 330 -41.34 2.13 5.28
CA ASP A 330 -42.23 1.44 6.20
C ASP A 330 -41.69 0.07 6.66
N GLY A 331 -40.46 -0.24 6.28
CA GLY A 331 -39.79 -1.50 6.59
C GLY A 331 -39.36 -1.63 8.05
N THR A 332 -39.24 -2.87 8.51
CA THR A 332 -38.71 -3.22 9.83
C THR A 332 -37.27 -2.74 10.02
N LYS A 333 -36.80 -2.70 11.28
CA LYS A 333 -35.37 -2.38 11.58
C LYS A 333 -34.40 -3.28 10.81
N GLU A 334 -34.75 -4.55 10.64
CA GLU A 334 -33.93 -5.53 9.92
C GLU A 334 -33.91 -5.24 8.41
N GLN A 335 -35.04 -4.94 7.79
CA GLN A 335 -35.10 -4.55 6.38
C GLN A 335 -34.29 -3.28 6.11
N LYS A 336 -34.36 -2.29 7.00
CA LYS A 336 -33.52 -1.07 6.89
C LYS A 336 -32.04 -1.37 7.06
N ARG A 337 -31.68 -2.32 7.96
CA ARG A 337 -30.30 -2.78 8.14
C ARG A 337 -29.76 -3.45 6.87
N ILE A 338 -30.52 -4.37 6.30
CA ILE A 338 -30.19 -5.05 5.03
C ILE A 338 -29.99 -4.03 3.92
N TRP A 339 -30.92 -3.09 3.75
CA TRP A 339 -30.79 -2.03 2.74
C TRP A 339 -29.53 -1.21 2.90
N HIS A 340 -29.12 -0.85 4.14
CA HIS A 340 -27.87 -0.14 4.38
C HIS A 340 -26.64 -0.98 4.02
N GLN A 341 -26.69 -2.28 4.23
CA GLN A 341 -25.63 -3.21 3.85
C GLN A 341 -25.51 -3.30 2.32
N ASP A 342 -26.63 -3.53 1.63
CA ASP A 342 -26.67 -3.62 0.17
C ASP A 342 -26.19 -2.32 -0.49
N LYS A 343 -26.67 -1.19 0.01
CA LYS A 343 -26.17 0.14 -0.44
C LYS A 343 -24.66 0.27 -0.26
N ALA A 344 -24.12 -0.12 0.90
CA ALA A 344 -22.69 -0.04 1.17
C ALA A 344 -21.90 -0.95 0.21
N GLN A 345 -22.41 -2.15 -0.07
CA GLN A 345 -21.79 -3.11 -0.99
C GLN A 345 -21.80 -2.59 -2.43
N ILE A 346 -22.93 -2.10 -2.93
CA ILE A 346 -23.04 -1.51 -4.28
C ILE A 346 -22.09 -0.34 -4.45
N LEU A 347 -22.05 0.58 -3.48
CA LEU A 347 -21.15 1.72 -3.53
C LEU A 347 -19.67 1.33 -3.40
N ALA A 348 -19.34 0.31 -2.60
CA ALA A 348 -17.99 -0.21 -2.48
C ALA A 348 -17.51 -0.85 -3.78
N ALA A 349 -18.35 -1.69 -4.42
CA ALA A 349 -18.05 -2.28 -5.72
C ALA A 349 -17.85 -1.22 -6.81
N PHE A 350 -18.72 -0.21 -6.87
CA PHE A 350 -18.57 0.91 -7.80
C PHE A 350 -17.25 1.69 -7.58
N LYS A 351 -16.91 1.98 -6.32
CA LYS A 351 -15.66 2.67 -5.98
C LYS A 351 -14.42 1.83 -6.31
N ALA A 352 -14.47 0.53 -6.07
CA ALA A 352 -13.39 -0.39 -6.43
C ALA A 352 -13.16 -0.39 -7.96
N LYS A 353 -14.23 -0.54 -8.73
CA LYS A 353 -14.21 -0.46 -10.20
C LYS A 353 -13.65 0.88 -10.71
N ALA A 354 -14.12 2.00 -10.14
CA ALA A 354 -13.63 3.34 -10.47
C ALA A 354 -12.14 3.51 -10.14
N SER A 355 -11.67 2.92 -9.05
CA SER A 355 -10.26 2.93 -8.66
C SER A 355 -9.39 2.18 -9.67
N VAL A 356 -9.81 0.98 -10.10
CA VAL A 356 -9.08 0.20 -11.13
C VAL A 356 -9.01 0.99 -12.43
N ARG A 357 -10.14 1.53 -12.92
CA ARG A 357 -10.14 2.38 -14.11
C ARG A 357 -9.18 3.56 -13.99
N MET A 358 -9.18 4.24 -12.84
CA MET A 358 -8.29 5.39 -12.62
C MET A 358 -6.81 4.96 -12.74
N VAL A 359 -6.43 3.80 -12.21
CA VAL A 359 -5.08 3.27 -12.34
C VAL A 359 -4.75 2.99 -13.81
N CYS A 360 -5.65 2.33 -14.56
CA CYS A 360 -5.47 2.06 -15.99
C CYS A 360 -5.29 3.36 -16.80
N MET A 361 -6.16 4.36 -16.58
CA MET A 361 -6.09 5.64 -17.30
C MET A 361 -4.82 6.44 -16.97
N LYS A 362 -4.34 6.38 -15.73
CA LYS A 362 -3.07 7.00 -15.34
C LYS A 362 -1.87 6.30 -15.99
N ALA A 363 -1.91 4.95 -16.07
CA ALA A 363 -0.88 4.18 -16.76
C ALA A 363 -0.84 4.52 -18.26
N LEU A 364 -1.99 4.57 -18.93
CA LEU A 364 -2.09 4.97 -20.33
C LEU A 364 -1.60 6.40 -20.57
N ARG A 365 -1.98 7.34 -19.69
CA ARG A 365 -1.48 8.72 -19.79
C ARG A 365 0.04 8.78 -19.64
N ALA A 366 0.60 8.06 -18.66
CA ALA A 366 2.04 7.98 -18.48
C ALA A 366 2.73 7.34 -19.71
N ALA A 367 2.22 6.20 -20.22
CA ALA A 367 2.74 5.56 -21.40
C ALA A 367 2.72 6.48 -22.64
N GLY A 368 1.62 7.24 -22.82
CA GLY A 368 1.45 8.18 -23.92
C GLY A 368 2.53 9.28 -23.97
N MET A 369 3.11 9.65 -22.82
CA MET A 369 4.20 10.63 -22.77
C MET A 369 5.51 10.08 -23.34
N PHE A 370 5.70 8.76 -23.38
CA PHE A 370 6.96 8.10 -23.72
C PHE A 370 6.91 7.21 -24.97
N LEU A 371 5.88 7.36 -25.83
CA LEU A 371 5.70 6.51 -27.01
C LEU A 371 6.92 6.42 -27.94
N ASN A 372 7.70 7.49 -28.01
CA ASN A 372 8.84 7.59 -28.94
C ASN A 372 10.20 7.71 -28.22
N ALA A 373 10.22 7.53 -26.89
CA ALA A 373 11.44 7.66 -26.09
C ALA A 373 11.83 6.34 -25.44
N PRO A 374 13.12 6.07 -25.26
CA PRO A 374 13.57 5.04 -24.34
C PRO A 374 13.27 5.50 -22.90
N ILE A 375 12.96 4.53 -22.03
CA ILE A 375 12.64 4.81 -20.62
C ILE A 375 13.34 3.83 -19.70
N TRP A 376 13.56 4.27 -18.46
CA TRP A 376 14.13 3.50 -17.36
C TRP A 376 13.30 3.65 -16.11
N PHE A 377 13.38 2.65 -15.25
CA PHE A 377 12.68 2.64 -13.96
C PHE A 377 13.70 2.66 -12.83
N PRO A 378 13.87 3.79 -12.12
CA PRO A 378 14.65 3.80 -10.89
C PRO A 378 14.00 2.91 -9.84
N HIS A 379 14.83 2.20 -9.06
CA HIS A 379 14.39 1.28 -8.03
C HIS A 379 15.01 1.60 -6.68
N ASN A 380 14.39 1.17 -5.61
CA ASN A 380 14.94 1.15 -4.26
C ASN A 380 14.51 -0.13 -3.51
N LEU A 381 14.90 -0.23 -2.24
CA LEU A 381 14.67 -1.41 -1.40
C LEU A 381 13.59 -1.12 -0.35
N ASP A 382 12.85 -2.14 0.07
CA ASP A 382 12.19 -2.10 1.35
C ASP A 382 13.14 -2.55 2.47
N TRP A 383 12.72 -2.42 3.71
CA TRP A 383 13.51 -2.78 4.89
C TRP A 383 13.80 -4.30 5.04
N ARG A 384 13.23 -5.14 4.17
CA ARG A 384 13.49 -6.59 4.07
C ARG A 384 14.43 -6.93 2.91
N GLY A 385 14.80 -5.94 2.11
CA GLY A 385 15.68 -6.08 0.95
C GLY A 385 14.97 -6.31 -0.39
N ARG A 386 13.63 -6.35 -0.42
CA ARG A 386 12.89 -6.45 -1.68
C ARG A 386 13.03 -5.21 -2.53
N ILE A 387 13.23 -5.38 -3.84
CA ILE A 387 13.45 -4.32 -4.82
C ILE A 387 12.11 -3.85 -5.40
N TYR A 388 11.89 -2.54 -5.42
CA TYR A 388 10.67 -1.90 -5.95
C TYR A 388 10.98 -0.71 -6.84
N PRO A 389 10.24 -0.55 -7.96
CA PRO A 389 10.34 0.67 -8.77
C PRO A 389 9.79 1.86 -7.99
N LEU A 390 10.38 3.02 -8.25
CA LEU A 390 10.00 4.29 -7.63
C LEU A 390 8.85 4.99 -8.38
N THR A 391 8.53 4.56 -9.58
CA THR A 391 7.56 5.22 -10.46
C THR A 391 6.12 5.10 -9.96
N SER A 392 5.32 6.15 -10.22
CA SER A 392 3.99 6.29 -9.64
C SER A 392 2.87 5.56 -10.39
N TYR A 393 2.92 5.49 -11.72
CA TYR A 393 1.78 5.05 -12.54
C TYR A 393 2.09 4.00 -13.59
N LEU A 394 3.30 3.94 -14.07
CA LEU A 394 3.77 2.95 -15.03
C LEU A 394 4.95 2.20 -14.42
N SER A 395 4.90 0.87 -14.43
CA SER A 395 5.90 0.06 -13.74
C SER A 395 5.96 -1.35 -14.31
N PRO A 396 7.16 -1.95 -14.45
CA PRO A 396 7.33 -3.35 -14.81
C PRO A 396 6.81 -4.32 -13.72
N GLN A 397 6.57 -3.83 -12.51
CA GLN A 397 5.93 -4.56 -11.40
C GLN A 397 4.43 -4.26 -11.27
N GLY A 398 3.83 -3.62 -12.26
CA GLY A 398 2.43 -3.20 -12.25
C GLY A 398 1.43 -4.29 -12.60
N SER A 399 0.21 -3.85 -12.95
CA SER A 399 -0.86 -4.74 -13.43
C SER A 399 -0.55 -5.36 -14.79
N ASP A 400 -1.37 -6.32 -15.23
CA ASP A 400 -1.31 -6.91 -16.55
C ASP A 400 -1.18 -5.87 -17.68
N LEU A 401 -2.04 -4.85 -17.69
CA LEU A 401 -1.95 -3.74 -18.63
C LEU A 401 -0.60 -3.00 -18.55
N GLN A 402 -0.12 -2.70 -17.33
CA GLN A 402 1.14 -1.95 -17.18
C GLN A 402 2.34 -2.75 -17.67
N LYS A 403 2.36 -4.05 -17.43
CA LYS A 403 3.41 -4.95 -17.93
C LYS A 403 3.34 -5.07 -19.44
N ALA A 404 2.15 -5.25 -20.02
CA ALA A 404 1.96 -5.38 -21.46
C ALA A 404 2.26 -4.09 -22.26
N LEU A 405 2.16 -2.92 -21.62
CA LEU A 405 2.60 -1.65 -22.23
C LEU A 405 4.12 -1.54 -22.39
N LEU A 406 4.89 -2.45 -21.80
CA LEU A 406 6.35 -2.38 -21.77
C LEU A 406 6.99 -3.48 -22.60
N VAL A 407 8.01 -3.10 -23.38
CA VAL A 407 8.89 -4.01 -24.09
C VAL A 407 10.34 -3.60 -23.86
N TYR A 408 11.28 -4.52 -23.99
CA TYR A 408 12.70 -4.19 -23.90
C TYR A 408 13.14 -3.24 -25.02
N GLY A 409 14.03 -2.32 -24.72
CA GLY A 409 14.63 -1.42 -25.70
C GLY A 409 15.43 -2.15 -26.76
N ARG A 410 16.03 -3.29 -26.42
CA ARG A 410 16.78 -4.15 -27.34
C ARG A 410 15.89 -5.26 -27.89
N ARG A 411 16.14 -5.64 -29.15
CA ARG A 411 15.51 -6.80 -29.79
C ARG A 411 16.51 -7.94 -29.85
N LYS A 412 16.05 -9.17 -29.64
CA LYS A 412 16.85 -10.39 -29.78
C LYS A 412 16.16 -11.39 -30.67
N ARG A 413 16.95 -12.13 -31.45
CA ARG A 413 16.46 -13.20 -32.35
C ARG A 413 15.81 -14.31 -31.53
N LEU A 414 14.59 -14.72 -31.87
CA LEU A 414 13.86 -15.77 -31.16
C LEU A 414 14.59 -17.11 -31.17
N GLY A 415 15.01 -17.60 -32.36
CA GLY A 415 15.44 -18.96 -32.53
C GLY A 415 14.32 -19.98 -32.28
N ASP A 416 14.61 -21.27 -32.40
CA ASP A 416 13.62 -22.33 -32.18
C ASP A 416 13.16 -22.37 -30.72
N LYS A 417 14.11 -22.25 -29.77
CA LYS A 417 13.82 -22.26 -28.32
C LYS A 417 12.98 -21.05 -27.91
N GLY A 418 13.29 -19.87 -28.46
CA GLY A 418 12.55 -18.65 -28.13
C GLY A 418 11.12 -18.67 -28.67
N LEU A 419 10.93 -19.15 -29.90
CA LEU A 419 9.59 -19.32 -30.47
C LEU A 419 8.75 -20.28 -29.63
N ARG A 420 9.35 -21.41 -29.19
CA ARG A 420 8.70 -22.38 -28.33
C ARG A 420 8.31 -21.74 -26.99
N ARG A 421 9.21 -20.97 -26.32
CA ARG A 421 8.96 -20.31 -25.06
C ARG A 421 7.88 -19.22 -25.18
N MET A 422 7.83 -18.48 -26.29
CA MET A 422 6.80 -17.51 -26.56
C MET A 422 5.41 -18.15 -26.63
N LYS A 423 5.29 -19.33 -27.25
CA LYS A 423 4.04 -20.11 -27.30
C LYS A 423 3.62 -20.56 -25.90
N ILE A 424 4.57 -21.08 -25.08
CA ILE A 424 4.31 -21.47 -23.69
C ILE A 424 3.81 -20.27 -22.87
N TRP A 425 4.44 -19.12 -23.06
CA TRP A 425 4.08 -17.88 -22.39
C TRP A 425 2.66 -17.43 -22.74
N ALA A 426 2.32 -17.40 -24.03
CA ALA A 426 0.96 -17.06 -24.47
C ALA A 426 -0.09 -18.00 -23.86
N ALA A 427 0.13 -19.32 -23.89
CA ALA A 427 -0.77 -20.29 -23.28
C ALA A 427 -0.88 -20.09 -21.75
N SER A 428 0.23 -19.78 -21.09
CA SER A 428 0.22 -19.49 -19.63
C SER A 428 -0.58 -18.23 -19.30
N CYS A 429 -0.46 -17.17 -20.11
CA CYS A 429 -1.28 -15.95 -19.97
C CYS A 429 -2.78 -16.22 -20.17
N ALA A 430 -3.13 -17.22 -20.98
CA ALA A 430 -4.52 -17.68 -21.15
C ALA A 430 -5.03 -18.56 -20.01
N GLY A 431 -4.21 -18.80 -18.96
CA GLY A 431 -4.59 -19.62 -17.80
C GLY A 431 -4.33 -21.12 -17.97
N GLN A 432 -3.57 -21.54 -19.00
CA GLN A 432 -3.19 -22.94 -19.24
C GLN A 432 -1.90 -23.35 -18.49
N ASP A 433 -1.64 -22.73 -17.34
CA ASP A 433 -0.41 -22.91 -16.57
C ASP A 433 -0.37 -24.19 -15.70
N LYS A 434 -1.45 -24.99 -15.66
CA LYS A 434 -1.57 -26.22 -14.87
C LYS A 434 -1.47 -27.51 -15.68
N ILE A 435 -1.29 -27.43 -16.98
CA ILE A 435 -1.06 -28.56 -17.86
C ILE A 435 0.41 -28.67 -18.25
N SER A 436 0.84 -29.80 -18.82
CA SER A 436 2.22 -30.01 -19.24
C SER A 436 2.68 -28.95 -20.25
N ILE A 437 3.97 -28.72 -20.34
CA ILE A 437 4.54 -27.73 -21.28
C ILE A 437 4.16 -28.06 -22.74
N GLU A 438 4.16 -29.33 -23.12
CA GLU A 438 3.77 -29.75 -24.47
C GLU A 438 2.28 -29.54 -24.73
N ASP A 439 1.45 -29.81 -23.72
CA ASP A 439 0.00 -29.59 -23.85
C ASP A 439 -0.34 -28.09 -23.95
N ARG A 440 0.45 -27.19 -23.31
CA ARG A 440 0.30 -25.73 -23.48
C ARG A 440 0.52 -25.29 -24.92
N ILE A 441 1.59 -25.78 -25.54
CA ILE A 441 1.92 -25.48 -26.93
C ILE A 441 0.82 -26.01 -27.84
N LYS A 442 0.45 -27.29 -27.66
CA LYS A 442 -0.62 -27.92 -28.41
C LYS A 442 -1.94 -27.17 -28.28
N TRP A 443 -2.32 -26.80 -27.06
CA TRP A 443 -3.54 -26.01 -26.81
C TRP A 443 -3.52 -24.69 -27.59
N LEU A 444 -2.39 -23.98 -27.61
CA LEU A 444 -2.30 -22.73 -28.34
C LEU A 444 -2.39 -22.96 -29.86
N ASP A 445 -1.68 -23.94 -30.40
CA ASP A 445 -1.68 -24.28 -31.81
C ASP A 445 -3.05 -24.78 -32.32
N ASP A 446 -3.81 -25.52 -31.47
CA ASP A 446 -5.14 -26.03 -31.79
C ASP A 446 -6.22 -24.91 -31.74
N ASN A 447 -6.06 -23.92 -30.90
CA ASN A 447 -7.08 -22.88 -30.67
C ASN A 447 -6.86 -21.61 -31.49
N TYR A 448 -5.63 -21.34 -31.99
CA TYR A 448 -5.29 -20.09 -32.63
C TYR A 448 -4.53 -20.27 -33.97
N ASN A 449 -5.00 -19.53 -34.97
CA ASN A 449 -4.22 -19.28 -36.17
C ASN A 449 -3.48 -17.94 -36.01
N TYR A 450 -2.18 -17.99 -35.81
CA TYR A 450 -1.35 -16.80 -35.54
C TYR A 450 -1.52 -15.70 -36.59
N LEU A 451 -1.50 -16.05 -37.89
CA LEU A 451 -1.63 -15.08 -38.98
C LEU A 451 -2.97 -14.37 -39.04
N LYS A 452 -4.04 -15.04 -38.54
CA LYS A 452 -5.41 -14.50 -38.50
C LYS A 452 -5.79 -13.89 -37.18
N PHE A 453 -4.92 -13.94 -36.16
CA PHE A 453 -5.25 -13.36 -34.84
C PHE A 453 -5.50 -11.87 -34.96
N ASP A 454 -6.64 -11.46 -34.47
CA ASP A 454 -7.07 -10.06 -34.35
C ASP A 454 -7.79 -9.84 -33.02
N PRO A 455 -7.23 -9.03 -32.13
CA PRO A 455 -7.83 -8.81 -30.80
C PRO A 455 -9.17 -8.07 -30.84
N ASP A 456 -9.50 -7.37 -31.93
CA ASP A 456 -10.77 -6.69 -32.10
C ASP A 456 -11.88 -7.65 -32.58
N VAL A 457 -11.51 -8.82 -33.12
CA VAL A 457 -12.43 -9.84 -33.65
C VAL A 457 -12.57 -11.03 -32.72
N ASP A 458 -11.45 -11.55 -32.22
CA ASP A 458 -11.42 -12.67 -31.29
C ASP A 458 -11.44 -12.17 -29.83
N LEU A 459 -12.60 -12.12 -29.24
CA LEU A 459 -12.80 -11.56 -27.90
C LEU A 459 -12.53 -12.52 -26.73
N ARG A 460 -12.18 -13.79 -27.02
CA ARG A 460 -11.94 -14.81 -25.97
C ARG A 460 -10.86 -14.40 -24.98
N TRP A 461 -9.87 -13.65 -25.48
CA TRP A 461 -8.73 -13.20 -24.67
C TRP A 461 -9.14 -12.30 -23.49
N ALA A 462 -10.24 -11.56 -23.59
CA ALA A 462 -10.67 -10.65 -22.53
C ALA A 462 -11.00 -11.37 -21.20
N GLY A 463 -11.39 -12.65 -21.27
CA GLY A 463 -11.65 -13.49 -20.11
C GLY A 463 -10.46 -14.33 -19.62
N TYR A 464 -9.25 -14.11 -20.12
CA TYR A 464 -8.06 -14.85 -19.72
C TYR A 464 -7.42 -14.28 -18.44
N ASP A 465 -6.54 -15.05 -17.81
CA ASP A 465 -5.92 -14.68 -16.54
C ASP A 465 -5.04 -13.41 -16.67
N SER A 466 -4.34 -13.26 -17.81
CA SER A 466 -3.51 -12.09 -18.13
C SER A 466 -3.79 -11.62 -19.55
N PRO A 467 -4.95 -10.95 -19.78
CA PRO A 467 -5.48 -10.69 -21.10
C PRO A 467 -4.57 -9.83 -21.98
N MET A 468 -4.00 -8.75 -21.43
CA MET A 468 -3.17 -7.83 -22.21
C MET A 468 -1.79 -8.42 -22.54
N LEU A 469 -1.19 -9.19 -21.64
CA LEU A 469 0.05 -9.93 -21.90
C LEU A 469 -0.17 -11.07 -22.90
N PHE A 470 -1.34 -11.73 -22.88
CA PHE A 470 -1.71 -12.69 -23.91
C PHE A 470 -1.76 -12.05 -25.31
N VAL A 471 -2.47 -10.91 -25.42
CA VAL A 471 -2.56 -10.18 -26.70
C VAL A 471 -1.17 -9.74 -27.16
N GLN A 472 -0.32 -9.24 -26.28
CA GLN A 472 1.06 -8.86 -26.61
C GLN A 472 1.84 -10.04 -27.20
N ALA A 473 1.80 -11.21 -26.56
CA ALA A 473 2.48 -12.42 -27.03
C ALA A 473 1.92 -12.90 -28.38
N MET A 474 0.59 -12.83 -28.55
CA MET A 474 -0.05 -13.24 -29.80
C MET A 474 0.23 -12.30 -30.98
N LEU A 475 0.32 -10.99 -30.74
CA LEU A 475 0.74 -10.01 -31.76
C LEU A 475 2.20 -10.23 -32.15
N GLU A 476 3.06 -10.55 -31.19
CA GLU A 476 4.46 -10.88 -31.45
C GLU A 476 4.60 -12.16 -32.28
N LEU A 477 3.84 -13.22 -31.95
CA LEU A 477 3.77 -14.45 -32.75
C LEU A 477 3.23 -14.17 -34.16
N LYS A 478 2.17 -13.36 -34.31
CA LYS A 478 1.61 -12.97 -35.60
C LYS A 478 2.68 -12.32 -36.47
N GLU A 479 3.38 -11.33 -35.99
CA GLU A 479 4.45 -10.63 -36.70
C GLU A 479 5.59 -11.61 -37.07
N ALA A 480 5.98 -12.48 -36.13
CA ALA A 480 7.01 -13.49 -36.41
C ALA A 480 6.62 -14.43 -37.57
N TYR A 481 5.38 -14.94 -37.55
CA TYR A 481 4.90 -15.83 -38.62
C TYR A 481 4.69 -15.11 -39.97
N GLN A 482 4.35 -13.82 -39.96
CA GLN A 482 4.24 -12.98 -41.16
C GLN A 482 5.57 -12.85 -41.92
N THR A 483 6.71 -12.95 -41.23
CA THR A 483 8.04 -12.94 -41.92
C THR A 483 8.31 -14.16 -42.74
N GLY A 484 7.53 -15.23 -42.62
CA GLY A 484 7.79 -16.55 -43.24
C GLY A 484 8.94 -17.32 -42.57
N LYS A 485 9.68 -16.70 -41.65
CA LYS A 485 10.79 -17.27 -40.87
C LYS A 485 10.71 -16.89 -39.39
N PRO A 486 9.74 -17.42 -38.64
CA PRO A 486 9.45 -16.97 -37.27
C PRO A 486 10.64 -17.13 -36.33
N THR A 487 11.54 -18.06 -36.56
CA THR A 487 12.75 -18.26 -35.74
C THR A 487 13.83 -17.18 -35.95
N GLU A 488 13.79 -16.46 -37.09
CA GLU A 488 14.70 -15.34 -37.36
C GLU A 488 14.15 -14.00 -36.86
N PHE A 489 12.90 -13.97 -36.43
CA PHE A 489 12.25 -12.76 -35.97
C PHE A 489 12.94 -12.16 -34.73
N MET A 490 13.06 -10.83 -34.72
CA MET A 490 13.69 -10.05 -33.64
C MET A 490 12.63 -9.60 -32.66
N SER A 491 12.51 -10.28 -31.51
CA SER A 491 11.54 -10.00 -30.45
C SER A 491 12.09 -9.09 -29.37
N CYS A 492 11.22 -8.26 -28.78
CA CYS A 492 11.51 -7.43 -27.63
C CYS A 492 10.55 -7.68 -26.44
N VAL A 493 9.66 -8.65 -26.57
CA VAL A 493 8.70 -9.01 -25.52
C VAL A 493 9.39 -9.83 -24.43
N SER A 494 9.02 -9.54 -23.19
CA SER A 494 9.45 -10.32 -22.02
C SER A 494 8.62 -11.59 -21.87
N VAL A 495 9.29 -12.69 -21.57
CA VAL A 495 8.67 -13.96 -21.19
C VAL A 495 9.00 -14.22 -19.72
N CYS A 496 7.97 -14.38 -18.90
CA CYS A 496 8.15 -14.53 -17.46
C CYS A 496 7.85 -15.96 -16.99
N VAL A 497 8.56 -16.38 -15.97
CA VAL A 497 8.25 -17.56 -15.15
C VAL A 497 7.97 -17.10 -13.73
N ASP A 498 6.99 -17.72 -13.06
CA ASP A 498 6.55 -17.32 -11.73
C ASP A 498 6.61 -18.49 -10.75
N GLY A 499 6.91 -18.22 -9.49
CA GLY A 499 6.90 -19.23 -8.44
C GLY A 499 5.49 -19.77 -8.21
N SER A 500 5.36 -21.10 -8.01
CA SER A 500 4.05 -21.71 -7.74
C SER A 500 3.44 -21.25 -6.43
N GLN A 501 4.29 -21.17 -5.37
CA GLN A 501 3.95 -20.66 -4.06
C GLN A 501 5.26 -20.33 -3.30
N ASN A 502 5.76 -19.13 -3.52
CA ASN A 502 7.08 -18.67 -3.07
C ASN A 502 7.36 -18.95 -1.58
N GLY A 503 6.41 -18.62 -0.69
CA GLY A 503 6.59 -18.80 0.75
C GLY A 503 6.78 -20.25 1.15
N LEU A 504 6.03 -21.18 0.58
CA LEU A 504 6.18 -22.61 0.87
C LEU A 504 7.38 -23.22 0.16
N GLN A 505 7.76 -22.72 -1.03
CA GLN A 505 9.00 -23.13 -1.69
C GLN A 505 10.21 -22.85 -0.80
N HIS A 506 10.33 -21.65 -0.24
CA HIS A 506 11.39 -21.31 0.70
C HIS A 506 11.35 -22.13 1.98
N LEU A 507 10.17 -22.35 2.58
CA LEU A 507 10.03 -23.15 3.79
C LEU A 507 10.36 -24.63 3.55
N SER A 508 9.92 -25.20 2.42
CA SER A 508 10.24 -26.59 2.07
C SER A 508 11.74 -26.78 1.80
N ALA A 509 12.37 -25.82 1.10
CA ALA A 509 13.82 -25.84 0.90
C ALA A 509 14.60 -25.78 2.22
N LEU A 510 14.22 -24.86 3.12
CA LEU A 510 14.83 -24.74 4.45
C LEU A 510 14.63 -26.02 5.30
N GLY A 511 13.44 -26.59 5.24
CA GLY A 511 13.08 -27.81 5.95
C GLY A 511 13.62 -29.08 5.31
N ARG A 512 14.23 -29.01 4.13
CA ARG A 512 14.63 -30.17 3.30
C ARG A 512 13.46 -31.14 3.12
N ASP A 513 12.27 -30.58 2.92
CA ASP A 513 11.01 -31.31 2.78
C ASP A 513 10.76 -31.63 1.31
N ALA A 514 11.02 -32.87 0.91
CA ALA A 514 10.84 -33.32 -0.46
C ALA A 514 9.36 -33.37 -0.85
N GLU A 515 8.47 -33.79 0.04
CA GLU A 515 7.03 -33.90 -0.22
C GLU A 515 6.39 -32.51 -0.35
N GLY A 516 6.64 -31.62 0.62
CA GLY A 516 6.22 -30.23 0.54
C GLY A 516 6.83 -29.50 -0.67
N GLY A 517 8.08 -29.80 -1.02
CA GLY A 517 8.75 -29.31 -2.22
C GLY A 517 8.07 -29.74 -3.52
N ALA A 518 7.65 -31.00 -3.60
CA ALA A 518 6.92 -31.53 -4.76
C ALA A 518 5.55 -30.87 -4.91
N ALA A 519 4.83 -30.66 -3.80
CA ALA A 519 3.52 -30.00 -3.80
C ALA A 519 3.56 -28.55 -4.33
N VAL A 520 4.73 -27.89 -4.24
CA VAL A 520 4.92 -26.50 -4.70
C VAL A 520 5.87 -26.39 -5.91
N ASN A 521 6.09 -27.47 -6.63
CA ASN A 521 6.92 -27.52 -7.84
C ASN A 521 8.39 -27.09 -7.64
N LEU A 522 8.96 -27.41 -6.48
CA LEU A 522 10.38 -27.18 -6.20
C LEU A 522 11.24 -28.37 -6.67
N THR A 523 10.65 -29.55 -6.83
CA THR A 523 11.28 -30.75 -7.36
C THR A 523 10.76 -31.06 -8.78
N ASP A 524 11.52 -31.85 -9.52
CA ASP A 524 11.17 -32.22 -10.90
C ASP A 524 9.82 -32.95 -10.99
N GLY A 525 9.01 -32.59 -12.00
CA GLY A 525 7.73 -33.18 -12.32
C GLY A 525 7.34 -32.96 -13.77
N ILE A 526 6.67 -33.93 -14.40
CA ILE A 526 6.17 -33.83 -15.79
C ILE A 526 4.96 -32.88 -15.88
N VAL A 527 4.07 -32.96 -14.89
CA VAL A 527 2.88 -32.13 -14.75
C VAL A 527 3.04 -31.27 -13.51
N PRO A 528 2.78 -29.98 -13.58
CA PRO A 528 2.84 -29.10 -12.40
C PRO A 528 1.85 -29.56 -11.33
N SER A 529 2.30 -29.67 -10.07
CA SER A 529 1.44 -29.87 -8.90
C SER A 529 0.59 -28.62 -8.66
N ASP A 530 -0.61 -28.81 -8.15
CA ASP A 530 -1.52 -27.73 -7.77
C ASP A 530 -1.93 -27.85 -6.30
N LEU A 531 -1.06 -27.33 -5.41
CA LEU A 531 -1.28 -27.29 -3.97
C LEU A 531 -2.68 -26.78 -3.60
N TYR A 532 -3.20 -25.78 -4.33
CA TYR A 532 -4.51 -25.21 -4.05
C TYR A 532 -5.64 -26.23 -4.32
N ALA A 533 -5.49 -27.03 -5.35
CA ALA A 533 -6.43 -28.10 -5.66
C ALA A 533 -6.34 -29.25 -4.64
N ASP A 534 -5.12 -29.62 -4.25
CA ASP A 534 -4.90 -30.71 -3.28
C ASP A 534 -5.50 -30.34 -1.91
N VAL A 535 -5.25 -29.13 -1.41
CA VAL A 535 -5.86 -28.62 -0.18
C VAL A 535 -7.40 -28.54 -0.33
N ALA A 536 -7.90 -28.09 -1.49
CA ALA A 536 -9.34 -28.01 -1.72
C ALA A 536 -10.02 -29.37 -1.72
N ASP A 537 -9.34 -30.40 -2.23
CA ASP A 537 -9.84 -31.77 -2.24
C ASP A 537 -9.91 -32.36 -0.81
N LEU A 538 -8.90 -32.09 0.03
CA LEU A 538 -8.90 -32.44 1.45
C LEU A 538 -10.02 -31.71 2.23
N VAL A 539 -10.18 -30.41 1.99
CA VAL A 539 -11.26 -29.64 2.60
C VAL A 539 -12.63 -30.20 2.20
N TYR A 540 -12.81 -30.55 0.93
CA TYR A 540 -14.07 -31.15 0.45
C TYR A 540 -14.35 -32.50 1.11
N ALA A 541 -13.35 -33.38 1.19
CA ALA A 541 -13.48 -34.66 1.88
C ALA A 541 -13.89 -34.48 3.35
N ALA A 542 -13.27 -33.53 4.06
CA ALA A 542 -13.62 -33.25 5.45
C ALA A 542 -15.05 -32.68 5.61
N VAL A 543 -15.51 -31.86 4.65
CA VAL A 543 -16.88 -31.32 4.66
C VAL A 543 -17.90 -32.41 4.32
N CYS A 544 -17.58 -33.36 3.41
CA CYS A 544 -18.41 -34.50 3.12
C CYS A 544 -18.61 -35.38 4.38
N GLY A 545 -17.52 -35.72 5.08
CA GLY A 545 -17.60 -36.50 6.31
C GLY A 545 -18.45 -35.83 7.40
N ASP A 546 -18.28 -34.50 7.59
CA ASP A 546 -19.13 -33.76 8.53
C ASP A 546 -20.60 -33.71 8.09
N ALA A 547 -20.88 -33.60 6.78
CA ALA A 547 -22.23 -33.58 6.26
C ALA A 547 -22.93 -34.95 6.43
N GLU A 548 -22.22 -36.05 6.22
CA GLU A 548 -22.71 -37.42 6.47
C GLU A 548 -23.02 -37.63 7.97
N MET A 549 -22.13 -37.12 8.85
CA MET A 549 -22.35 -37.19 10.29
C MET A 549 -23.60 -36.41 10.74
N VAL A 550 -23.78 -35.21 10.18
CA VAL A 550 -24.97 -34.37 10.39
C VAL A 550 -26.23 -35.11 9.90
N ALA A 551 -26.18 -35.77 8.75
CA ALA A 551 -27.27 -36.53 8.21
C ALA A 551 -27.64 -37.75 9.10
N ALA A 552 -26.62 -38.41 9.67
CA ALA A 552 -26.80 -39.55 10.58
C ALA A 552 -27.38 -39.14 11.96
N THR A 553 -26.99 -37.97 12.49
CA THR A 553 -27.50 -37.46 13.78
C THR A 553 -28.86 -36.75 13.65
N GLY A 554 -29.27 -36.36 12.45
CA GLY A 554 -30.51 -35.62 12.19
C GLY A 554 -30.48 -34.15 12.61
N GLU A 555 -29.32 -33.62 13.08
CA GLU A 555 -29.16 -32.24 13.52
C GLU A 555 -28.90 -31.28 12.33
N VAL A 556 -29.79 -31.30 11.34
CA VAL A 556 -29.66 -30.54 10.09
C VAL A 556 -29.81 -29.04 10.25
N LYS A 557 -30.32 -28.59 11.39
CA LYS A 557 -30.50 -27.15 11.73
C LYS A 557 -29.93 -26.83 13.10
N ASP A 558 -29.46 -25.62 13.26
CA ASP A 558 -29.02 -25.09 14.54
C ASP A 558 -30.19 -24.63 15.42
N GLU A 559 -29.88 -24.15 16.63
CA GLU A 559 -30.86 -23.63 17.60
C GLU A 559 -31.71 -22.48 17.04
N MET A 560 -31.24 -21.78 16.01
CA MET A 560 -31.98 -20.72 15.33
C MET A 560 -32.73 -21.20 14.08
N GLY A 561 -32.79 -22.50 13.85
CA GLY A 561 -33.48 -23.12 12.71
C GLY A 561 -32.75 -22.92 11.35
N GLN A 562 -31.48 -22.50 11.35
CA GLN A 562 -30.69 -22.34 10.15
C GLN A 562 -29.89 -23.59 9.83
N PRO A 563 -29.65 -23.92 8.53
CA PRO A 563 -28.80 -25.04 8.15
C PRO A 563 -27.41 -24.95 8.80
N VAL A 564 -26.90 -26.10 9.25
CA VAL A 564 -25.53 -26.17 9.79
C VAL A 564 -24.46 -26.00 8.67
N PRO A 565 -23.26 -25.46 8.97
CA PRO A 565 -22.26 -25.12 7.96
C PRO A 565 -21.87 -26.25 7.00
N PRO A 566 -21.71 -27.54 7.42
CA PRO A 566 -21.39 -28.64 6.50
C PRO A 566 -22.39 -28.78 5.36
N LEU A 567 -23.68 -28.68 5.63
CA LEU A 567 -24.74 -28.81 4.63
C LEU A 567 -24.80 -27.61 3.67
N VAL A 568 -24.33 -26.45 4.13
CA VAL A 568 -24.26 -25.23 3.32
C VAL A 568 -23.06 -25.27 2.35
N TRP A 569 -21.92 -25.75 2.80
CA TRP A 569 -20.70 -25.76 2.01
C TRP A 569 -20.60 -26.97 1.08
N HIS A 570 -21.14 -28.13 1.45
CA HIS A 570 -21.04 -29.34 0.65
C HIS A 570 -21.39 -29.12 -0.84
N PRO A 571 -22.59 -28.61 -1.22
CA PRO A 571 -22.93 -28.41 -2.64
C PRO A 571 -22.09 -27.33 -3.34
N LEU A 572 -21.54 -26.37 -2.59
CA LEU A 572 -20.68 -25.31 -3.16
C LEU A 572 -19.29 -25.83 -3.52
N LEU A 573 -18.83 -26.88 -2.83
CA LEU A 573 -17.50 -27.45 -2.99
C LEU A 573 -17.47 -28.66 -3.97
N GLU A 574 -18.61 -29.12 -4.48
CA GLU A 574 -18.66 -30.21 -5.46
C GLU A 574 -17.87 -29.92 -6.72
N VAL A 575 -17.95 -28.69 -7.24
CA VAL A 575 -17.24 -28.29 -8.47
C VAL A 575 -15.79 -27.97 -8.14
N ARG A 576 -14.85 -28.79 -8.65
CA ARG A 576 -13.42 -28.69 -8.35
C ARG A 576 -12.83 -27.30 -8.61
N LYS A 577 -13.15 -26.67 -9.73
CA LYS A 577 -12.68 -25.30 -10.05
C LYS A 577 -13.17 -24.28 -9.00
N LYS A 578 -14.39 -24.40 -8.53
CA LYS A 578 -14.99 -23.50 -7.53
C LYS A 578 -14.37 -23.70 -6.15
N ARG A 579 -14.24 -24.97 -5.66
CA ARG A 579 -13.61 -25.24 -4.37
C ARG A 579 -12.16 -24.77 -4.31
N ARG A 580 -11.41 -24.95 -5.41
CA ARG A 580 -10.05 -24.43 -5.55
C ARG A 580 -10.00 -22.91 -5.39
N SER A 581 -10.92 -22.17 -6.03
CA SER A 581 -10.96 -20.69 -5.94
C SER A 581 -11.28 -20.21 -4.52
N ILE A 582 -12.14 -20.92 -3.80
CA ILE A 582 -12.54 -20.60 -2.43
C ILE A 582 -11.35 -20.72 -1.46
N VAL A 583 -10.53 -21.76 -1.57
CA VAL A 583 -9.39 -21.98 -0.65
C VAL A 583 -8.14 -21.19 -1.03
N LYS A 584 -8.00 -20.76 -2.30
CA LYS A 584 -6.78 -20.19 -2.87
C LYS A 584 -6.16 -19.08 -2.02
N ARG A 585 -6.98 -18.10 -1.61
CA ARG A 585 -6.47 -16.94 -0.82
C ARG A 585 -5.94 -17.36 0.55
N SER A 586 -6.62 -18.28 1.21
CA SER A 586 -6.24 -18.75 2.54
C SER A 586 -4.92 -19.55 2.48
N VAL A 587 -4.79 -20.42 1.48
CA VAL A 587 -3.55 -21.21 1.24
C VAL A 587 -2.40 -20.29 0.84
N LEU A 588 -2.65 -19.31 -0.03
CA LEU A 588 -1.63 -18.31 -0.44
C LEU A 588 -1.10 -17.52 0.76
N ALA A 589 -1.97 -17.15 1.68
CA ALA A 589 -1.62 -16.34 2.85
C ALA A 589 -1.04 -17.17 4.03
N TYR A 590 -1.12 -18.50 3.97
CA TYR A 590 -0.69 -19.38 5.06
C TYR A 590 0.78 -19.19 5.47
N PRO A 591 1.78 -19.25 4.55
CA PRO A 591 3.18 -19.08 4.92
C PRO A 591 3.52 -17.68 5.42
N TYR A 592 2.62 -16.73 5.23
CA TYR A 592 2.75 -15.37 5.74
C TYR A 592 2.06 -15.16 7.10
N GLY A 593 1.61 -16.26 7.73
CA GLY A 593 1.10 -16.24 9.09
C GLY A 593 -0.35 -15.80 9.21
N VAL A 594 -1.19 -16.03 8.18
CA VAL A 594 -2.62 -15.79 8.29
C VAL A 594 -3.21 -16.61 9.43
N THR A 595 -4.06 -15.99 10.24
CA THR A 595 -4.81 -16.68 11.30
C THR A 595 -6.14 -17.21 10.78
N LYS A 596 -6.74 -18.17 11.49
CA LYS A 596 -8.11 -18.63 11.18
C LYS A 596 -9.12 -17.48 11.06
N ALA A 597 -8.99 -16.47 11.93
CA ALA A 597 -9.80 -15.24 11.85
C ALA A 597 -9.53 -14.46 10.54
N GLY A 598 -8.27 -14.37 10.10
CA GLY A 598 -7.92 -13.76 8.82
C GLY A 598 -8.44 -14.54 7.62
N MET A 599 -8.40 -15.88 7.66
CA MET A 599 -9.00 -16.73 6.62
C MET A 599 -10.52 -16.53 6.55
N ARG A 600 -11.22 -16.54 7.70
CA ARG A 600 -12.65 -16.23 7.79
C ARG A 600 -12.97 -14.88 7.15
N ASP A 601 -12.25 -13.84 7.53
CA ASP A 601 -12.50 -12.48 7.02
C ASP A 601 -12.21 -12.40 5.50
N GLY A 602 -11.20 -13.13 5.02
CA GLY A 602 -10.92 -13.28 3.60
C GLY A 602 -12.09 -13.91 2.83
N LEU A 603 -12.64 -15.01 3.31
CA LEU A 603 -13.81 -15.68 2.70
C LEU A 603 -15.03 -14.76 2.61
N ILE A 604 -15.23 -13.92 3.64
CA ILE A 604 -16.33 -12.94 3.66
C ILE A 604 -16.08 -11.81 2.67
N VAL A 605 -14.87 -11.27 2.64
CA VAL A 605 -14.49 -10.15 1.76
C VAL A 605 -14.55 -10.56 0.29
N ASP A 606 -14.14 -11.79 -0.03
CA ASP A 606 -14.18 -12.33 -1.40
C ASP A 606 -15.59 -12.73 -1.86
N GLY A 607 -16.60 -12.55 -0.99
CA GLY A 607 -18.02 -12.79 -1.33
C GLY A 607 -18.44 -14.27 -1.34
N PHE A 608 -17.56 -15.20 -0.93
CA PHE A 608 -17.89 -16.63 -0.94
C PHE A 608 -19.02 -17.03 0.02
N THR A 609 -19.37 -16.16 0.95
CA THR A 609 -20.48 -16.32 1.88
C THR A 609 -21.73 -15.55 1.49
N ASP A 610 -21.75 -14.92 0.32
CA ASP A 610 -22.90 -14.12 -0.13
C ASP A 610 -23.99 -15.03 -0.70
N GLY A 611 -25.24 -14.78 -0.31
CA GLY A 611 -26.39 -15.54 -0.78
C GLY A 611 -26.51 -16.95 -0.22
N ILE A 612 -25.63 -17.39 0.70
CA ILE A 612 -25.75 -18.70 1.36
C ILE A 612 -26.53 -18.58 2.68
N ALA A 613 -27.27 -19.66 3.02
CA ALA A 613 -28.09 -19.71 4.21
C ALA A 613 -27.27 -19.64 5.50
N GLY A 614 -27.80 -19.02 6.55
CA GLY A 614 -27.21 -18.99 7.87
C GLY A 614 -26.28 -17.78 8.12
N SER A 615 -25.55 -17.81 9.22
CA SER A 615 -24.63 -16.74 9.61
C SER A 615 -23.35 -16.76 8.76
N ARG A 616 -23.08 -15.67 8.03
CA ARG A 616 -21.86 -15.51 7.23
C ARG A 616 -20.57 -15.76 8.04
N HIS A 617 -20.51 -15.24 9.27
CA HIS A 617 -19.35 -15.41 10.14
C HIS A 617 -19.16 -16.86 10.59
N ARG A 618 -20.25 -17.56 10.94
CA ARG A 618 -20.20 -18.97 11.35
C ARG A 618 -19.78 -19.86 10.19
N ASN A 619 -20.39 -19.68 9.03
CA ASN A 619 -20.06 -20.45 7.83
C ASN A 619 -18.58 -20.23 7.41
N ALA A 620 -18.12 -18.99 7.39
CA ALA A 620 -16.74 -18.68 7.05
C ALA A 620 -15.74 -19.20 8.11
N TRP A 621 -16.09 -19.18 9.40
CA TRP A 621 -15.25 -19.75 10.46
C TRP A 621 -15.09 -21.24 10.32
N TYR A 622 -16.18 -21.97 10.15
CA TYR A 622 -16.15 -23.41 9.92
C TYR A 622 -15.22 -23.79 8.77
N LEU A 623 -15.37 -23.13 7.62
CA LEU A 623 -14.54 -23.43 6.46
C LEU A 623 -13.07 -23.05 6.69
N ALA A 624 -12.80 -21.94 7.38
CA ALA A 624 -11.45 -21.52 7.75
C ALA A 624 -10.73 -22.56 8.64
N GLU A 625 -11.47 -23.22 9.56
CA GLU A 625 -10.92 -24.33 10.37
C GLU A 625 -10.55 -25.53 9.52
N LYS A 626 -11.41 -25.92 8.57
CA LYS A 626 -11.11 -27.05 7.65
C LYS A 626 -9.91 -26.73 6.76
N ILE A 627 -9.80 -25.50 6.26
CA ILE A 627 -8.65 -25.05 5.45
C ILE A 627 -7.35 -25.07 6.29
N ASP A 628 -7.37 -24.56 7.52
CA ASP A 628 -6.18 -24.54 8.39
C ASP A 628 -5.63 -25.95 8.64
N VAL A 629 -6.51 -26.92 8.88
CA VAL A 629 -6.11 -28.33 9.07
C VAL A 629 -5.56 -28.90 7.75
N ALA A 630 -6.29 -28.76 6.65
CA ALA A 630 -5.89 -29.35 5.37
C ALA A 630 -4.53 -28.82 4.86
N VAL A 631 -4.25 -27.51 5.05
CA VAL A 631 -2.93 -26.95 4.68
C VAL A 631 -1.81 -27.55 5.51
N ARG A 632 -2.02 -27.74 6.84
CA ARG A 632 -1.02 -28.35 7.73
C ARG A 632 -0.72 -29.80 7.38
N ASP A 633 -1.71 -30.52 6.90
CA ASP A 633 -1.54 -31.92 6.50
C ASP A 633 -0.73 -32.07 5.21
N VAL A 634 -0.80 -31.08 4.30
CA VAL A 634 -0.01 -31.09 3.04
C VAL A 634 1.41 -30.58 3.24
N VAL A 635 1.63 -29.58 4.13
CA VAL A 635 2.94 -28.90 4.27
C VAL A 635 3.44 -28.99 5.71
N ILE A 636 3.63 -30.20 6.21
CA ILE A 636 3.96 -30.50 7.62
C ILE A 636 5.24 -29.81 8.09
N SER A 637 6.34 -29.92 7.33
CA SER A 637 7.63 -29.36 7.71
C SER A 637 7.59 -27.82 7.72
N ALA A 638 6.89 -27.19 6.76
CA ALA A 638 6.69 -25.77 6.74
C ALA A 638 5.95 -25.29 8.01
N GLY A 639 4.90 -25.99 8.43
CA GLY A 639 4.16 -25.69 9.67
C GLY A 639 5.07 -25.72 10.90
N ARG A 640 5.90 -26.75 11.05
CA ARG A 640 6.87 -26.89 12.16
C ARG A 640 7.89 -25.76 12.19
N LEU A 641 8.44 -25.38 11.01
CA LEU A 641 9.38 -24.26 10.90
C LEU A 641 8.72 -22.93 11.27
N MET A 642 7.50 -22.70 10.83
CA MET A 642 6.74 -21.49 11.19
C MET A 642 6.51 -21.38 12.69
N ASP A 643 6.19 -22.49 13.37
CA ASP A 643 6.00 -22.50 14.81
C ASP A 643 7.33 -22.29 15.56
N TRP A 644 8.43 -22.83 15.05
CA TRP A 644 9.77 -22.58 15.58
C TRP A 644 10.15 -21.10 15.46
N PHE A 645 9.95 -20.47 14.29
CA PHE A 645 10.21 -19.03 14.10
C PHE A 645 9.40 -18.17 15.07
N ARG A 646 8.12 -18.50 15.27
CA ARG A 646 7.25 -17.78 16.22
C ARG A 646 7.77 -17.89 17.65
N LYS A 647 8.22 -19.08 18.06
CA LYS A 647 8.79 -19.31 19.38
C LYS A 647 10.07 -18.49 19.57
N VAL A 648 11.00 -18.52 18.62
CA VAL A 648 12.22 -17.72 18.65
C VAL A 648 11.90 -16.22 18.77
N ALA A 649 10.92 -15.73 18.03
CA ALA A 649 10.50 -14.34 18.09
C ALA A 649 9.90 -13.94 19.44
N ASP A 650 9.11 -14.83 20.04
CA ASP A 650 8.52 -14.63 21.37
C ASP A 650 9.61 -14.59 22.46
N ASP A 651 10.53 -15.56 22.42
CA ASP A 651 11.62 -15.67 23.40
C ASP A 651 12.58 -14.47 23.29
N THR A 652 12.89 -14.00 22.05
CA THR A 652 13.72 -12.81 21.82
C THR A 652 13.04 -11.55 22.34
N ALA A 653 11.72 -11.40 22.09
CA ALA A 653 10.96 -10.25 22.54
C ALA A 653 10.85 -10.18 24.05
N LYS A 654 10.76 -11.33 24.77
CA LYS A 654 10.80 -11.39 26.25
C LYS A 654 12.11 -10.87 26.82
N LEU A 655 13.20 -10.91 26.05
CA LEU A 655 14.49 -10.32 26.42
C LEU A 655 14.58 -8.82 26.11
N GLY A 656 13.47 -8.20 25.70
CA GLY A 656 13.41 -6.77 25.34
C GLY A 656 14.17 -6.41 24.07
N LYS A 657 14.46 -7.38 23.20
CA LYS A 657 15.24 -7.16 21.97
C LYS A 657 14.39 -7.39 20.72
N PRO A 658 14.49 -6.51 19.69
CA PRO A 658 13.92 -6.79 18.39
C PRO A 658 14.69 -7.95 17.73
N ILE A 659 13.98 -8.81 17.01
CA ILE A 659 14.61 -9.86 16.23
C ILE A 659 15.28 -9.26 15.00
N ALA A 660 16.52 -9.65 14.74
CA ALA A 660 17.31 -9.18 13.60
C ALA A 660 18.16 -10.31 13.01
N TRP A 661 18.44 -10.23 11.72
CA TRP A 661 19.30 -11.18 11.01
C TRP A 661 19.95 -10.51 9.79
N VAL A 662 20.93 -11.17 9.23
CA VAL A 662 21.50 -10.81 7.92
C VAL A 662 21.01 -11.82 6.90
N ALA A 663 20.37 -11.33 5.84
CA ALA A 663 19.91 -12.18 4.74
C ALA A 663 21.08 -12.72 3.92
N PRO A 664 20.93 -13.84 3.17
CA PRO A 664 22.03 -14.44 2.38
C PRO A 664 22.71 -13.46 1.41
N SER A 665 21.98 -12.48 0.89
CA SER A 665 22.53 -11.39 0.06
C SER A 665 23.45 -10.41 0.79
N GLY A 666 23.59 -10.51 2.11
CA GLY A 666 24.30 -9.55 2.98
C GLY A 666 23.41 -8.43 3.52
N PHE A 667 22.13 -8.36 3.11
CA PHE A 667 21.21 -7.30 3.55
C PHE A 667 20.81 -7.48 5.02
N PRO A 668 21.03 -6.47 5.90
CA PRO A 668 20.63 -6.54 7.31
C PRO A 668 19.12 -6.24 7.45
N VAL A 669 18.43 -7.12 8.17
CA VAL A 669 17.01 -7.01 8.45
C VAL A 669 16.79 -6.91 9.96
N SER A 670 15.95 -5.98 10.40
CA SER A 670 15.56 -5.87 11.80
C SER A 670 14.09 -5.52 11.96
N MET A 671 13.40 -6.20 12.85
CA MET A 671 11.97 -6.02 13.09
C MET A 671 11.73 -5.08 14.28
N HIS A 672 11.81 -3.78 14.05
CA HIS A 672 11.59 -2.76 15.09
C HIS A 672 10.10 -2.58 15.40
N TYR A 673 9.44 -3.64 15.88
CA TYR A 673 8.06 -3.58 16.35
C TYR A 673 8.04 -3.25 17.84
N PHE A 674 7.99 -1.96 18.15
CA PHE A 674 7.86 -1.47 19.53
C PHE A 674 6.39 -1.36 19.95
N VAL A 675 6.15 -1.43 21.26
CA VAL A 675 4.85 -1.16 21.84
C VAL A 675 4.55 0.31 21.65
N ARG A 676 3.38 0.59 21.10
CA ARG A 676 2.88 1.96 20.94
C ARG A 676 1.50 2.06 21.54
N GLU A 677 1.28 3.05 22.36
CA GLU A 677 -0.04 3.38 22.84
C GLU A 677 -0.79 4.27 21.86
N SER A 678 -2.07 3.99 21.71
CA SER A 678 -2.92 4.83 20.90
C SER A 678 -3.50 5.94 21.76
N LYS A 679 -2.90 7.12 21.70
CA LYS A 679 -3.41 8.33 22.37
C LYS A 679 -4.46 8.98 21.46
N GLU A 680 -5.70 8.98 21.90
CA GLU A 680 -6.78 9.61 21.17
C GLU A 680 -6.98 11.04 21.66
N VAL A 681 -6.68 12.02 20.82
CA VAL A 681 -6.92 13.43 21.08
C VAL A 681 -8.16 13.87 20.32
N ARG A 682 -9.16 14.33 21.06
CA ARG A 682 -10.42 14.83 20.51
C ARG A 682 -10.57 16.30 20.86
N THR A 683 -10.73 17.10 19.84
CA THR A 683 -11.11 18.51 19.97
C THR A 683 -12.46 18.75 19.32
N CYS A 684 -13.01 19.93 19.47
CA CYS A 684 -14.22 20.33 18.75
C CYS A 684 -14.03 20.40 17.21
N LEU A 685 -12.79 20.40 16.73
CA LEU A 685 -12.45 20.57 15.31
C LEU A 685 -11.98 19.28 14.67
N ALA A 686 -11.32 18.40 15.43
CA ALA A 686 -10.69 17.20 14.89
C ALA A 686 -10.60 16.09 15.94
N ARG A 687 -10.58 14.86 15.44
CA ARG A 687 -10.23 13.67 16.21
C ARG A 687 -9.04 13.02 15.53
N ILE A 688 -7.92 12.92 16.24
CA ILE A 688 -6.77 12.13 15.78
C ILE A 688 -6.43 11.07 16.81
N SER A 689 -5.97 9.93 16.32
CA SER A 689 -5.32 8.91 17.12
C SER A 689 -3.84 8.92 16.74
N VAL A 690 -2.99 9.27 17.70
CA VAL A 690 -1.54 9.27 17.57
C VAL A 690 -1.01 7.98 18.20
N GLN A 691 -0.09 7.31 17.54
CA GLN A 691 0.62 6.17 18.08
C GLN A 691 1.87 6.69 18.78
N VAL A 692 1.82 6.80 20.10
CA VAL A 692 2.93 7.30 20.92
C VAL A 692 3.77 6.10 21.36
N PRO A 693 5.10 6.12 21.23
CA PRO A 693 5.94 5.10 21.85
C PRO A 693 5.68 5.09 23.37
N THR A 694 5.43 3.91 23.93
CA THR A 694 5.51 3.74 25.38
C THR A 694 6.97 3.85 25.81
N ASN A 695 7.23 4.14 27.08
CA ASN A 695 8.58 4.35 27.59
C ASN A 695 9.58 3.33 27.02
N ASP A 696 10.70 3.85 26.53
CA ASP A 696 11.96 3.16 26.28
C ASP A 696 11.94 1.95 25.35
N ASN A 697 11.27 2.03 24.20
CA ASN A 697 11.43 1.03 23.14
C ASN A 697 11.05 -0.41 23.52
N ASP A 698 10.03 -0.59 24.37
CA ASP A 698 9.52 -1.91 24.71
C ASP A 698 9.10 -2.67 23.45
N VAL A 699 9.69 -3.85 23.24
CA VAL A 699 9.41 -4.66 22.05
C VAL A 699 8.03 -5.32 22.14
N SER A 700 7.22 -5.18 21.11
CA SER A 700 5.91 -5.83 21.01
C SER A 700 6.05 -7.32 20.64
N ALA A 701 6.06 -8.21 21.62
CA ALA A 701 6.13 -9.66 21.40
C ALA A 701 5.06 -10.15 20.41
N SER A 702 3.84 -9.71 20.57
CA SER A 702 2.72 -10.08 19.69
C SER A 702 2.95 -9.64 18.23
N ALA A 703 3.56 -8.48 17.98
CA ALA A 703 3.88 -8.04 16.62
C ALA A 703 5.10 -8.77 16.04
N GLN A 704 6.10 -9.07 16.85
CA GLN A 704 7.26 -9.89 16.48
C GLN A 704 6.80 -11.29 16.03
N VAL A 705 6.01 -11.97 16.83
CA VAL A 705 5.49 -13.33 16.57
C VAL A 705 4.63 -13.35 15.29
N ARG A 706 3.77 -12.35 15.08
CA ARG A 706 2.94 -12.30 13.88
C ARG A 706 3.72 -12.00 12.59
N GLY A 707 4.80 -11.24 12.71
CA GLY A 707 5.53 -10.75 11.53
C GLY A 707 6.72 -11.61 11.11
N ILE A 708 7.30 -12.41 12.00
CA ILE A 708 8.60 -13.04 11.77
C ILE A 708 8.61 -13.92 10.52
N VAL A 709 7.66 -14.82 10.35
CA VAL A 709 7.66 -15.77 9.24
C VAL A 709 7.61 -15.04 7.90
N ALA A 710 6.66 -14.11 7.74
CA ALA A 710 6.52 -13.33 6.53
C ALA A 710 7.77 -12.50 6.21
N ASN A 711 8.33 -11.82 7.21
CA ASN A 711 9.49 -10.95 7.00
C ASN A 711 10.76 -11.75 6.70
N PHE A 712 10.93 -12.89 7.34
CA PHE A 712 12.06 -13.78 7.08
C PHE A 712 12.00 -14.33 5.66
N ILE A 713 10.85 -14.88 5.22
CA ILE A 713 10.65 -15.38 3.86
C ILE A 713 10.87 -14.27 2.83
N HIS A 714 10.33 -13.07 3.08
CA HIS A 714 10.52 -11.93 2.15
C HIS A 714 11.99 -11.50 2.04
N SER A 715 12.80 -11.70 3.07
CA SER A 715 14.23 -11.45 2.97
C SER A 715 15.00 -12.55 2.23
N LEU A 716 14.50 -13.80 2.29
CA LEU A 716 15.05 -14.90 1.50
C LEU A 716 14.73 -14.75 0.02
N ASP A 717 13.49 -14.41 -0.33
CA ASP A 717 13.12 -14.21 -1.73
C ASP A 717 13.83 -12.97 -2.34
N ALA A 718 14.05 -11.93 -1.54
CA ALA A 718 14.88 -10.81 -1.93
C ALA A 718 16.32 -11.22 -2.22
N SER A 719 16.90 -12.09 -1.38
CA SER A 719 18.24 -12.63 -1.61
C SER A 719 18.28 -13.52 -2.86
N HIS A 720 17.27 -14.37 -3.05
CA HIS A 720 17.15 -15.22 -4.25
C HIS A 720 17.07 -14.37 -5.52
N LEU A 721 16.32 -13.24 -5.50
CA LEU A 721 16.27 -12.31 -6.64
C LEU A 721 17.65 -11.69 -6.88
N VAL A 722 18.35 -11.23 -5.85
CA VAL A 722 19.71 -10.67 -5.97
C VAL A 722 20.66 -11.68 -6.62
N ASP A 723 20.69 -12.90 -6.13
CA ASP A 723 21.56 -13.97 -6.68
C ASP A 723 21.17 -14.33 -8.12
N THR A 724 19.88 -14.37 -8.41
CA THR A 724 19.39 -14.64 -9.79
C THR A 724 19.83 -13.54 -10.75
N VAL A 725 19.76 -12.26 -10.37
CA VAL A 725 20.25 -11.15 -11.20
C VAL A 725 21.73 -11.25 -11.45
N LEU A 726 22.53 -11.53 -10.43
CA LEU A 726 23.99 -11.63 -10.55
C LEU A 726 24.39 -12.81 -11.45
N ASN A 727 23.77 -13.96 -11.28
CA ASN A 727 24.01 -15.14 -12.11
C ASN A 727 23.54 -14.94 -13.56
N ALA A 728 22.39 -14.29 -13.76
CA ALA A 728 21.90 -13.94 -15.09
C ALA A 728 22.86 -12.99 -15.81
N ASN A 729 23.39 -11.97 -15.11
CA ASN A 729 24.40 -11.07 -15.64
C ASN A 729 25.68 -11.81 -16.04
N ALA A 730 26.16 -12.72 -15.19
CA ALA A 730 27.32 -13.56 -15.49
C ALA A 730 27.10 -14.44 -16.73
N ALA A 731 25.87 -14.88 -16.99
CA ALA A 731 25.46 -15.61 -18.17
C ALA A 731 25.17 -14.71 -19.41
N GLY A 732 25.35 -13.38 -19.30
CA GLY A 732 25.12 -12.43 -20.39
C GLY A 732 23.64 -12.01 -20.58
N ILE A 733 22.76 -12.38 -19.64
CA ILE A 733 21.36 -11.96 -19.61
C ILE A 733 21.29 -10.67 -18.79
N THR A 734 21.09 -9.53 -19.46
CA THR A 734 21.11 -8.20 -18.83
C THR A 734 19.77 -7.46 -18.93
N ASP A 735 18.83 -7.96 -19.70
CA ASP A 735 17.48 -7.40 -19.81
C ASP A 735 16.56 -8.17 -18.85
N HIS A 736 16.29 -7.58 -17.67
CA HIS A 736 15.56 -8.22 -16.59
C HIS A 736 14.18 -7.58 -16.39
N GLN A 737 13.15 -8.42 -16.29
CA GLN A 737 11.85 -8.05 -15.71
C GLN A 737 11.62 -8.91 -14.45
N PHE A 738 12.42 -8.67 -13.42
CA PHE A 738 12.37 -9.47 -12.21
C PHE A 738 11.51 -8.77 -11.14
N VAL A 739 10.55 -9.50 -10.61
CA VAL A 739 9.56 -9.03 -9.63
C VAL A 739 9.45 -10.06 -8.53
N HIS A 740 10.25 -9.91 -7.47
CA HIS A 740 10.26 -10.82 -6.32
C HIS A 740 10.50 -12.28 -6.71
N ASP A 741 9.43 -13.06 -6.91
CA ASP A 741 9.40 -14.47 -7.27
C ASP A 741 9.06 -14.74 -8.75
N SER A 742 8.94 -13.68 -9.54
CA SER A 742 8.68 -13.73 -10.99
C SER A 742 9.90 -13.23 -11.77
N PHE A 743 10.38 -14.03 -12.70
CA PHE A 743 11.62 -13.76 -13.44
C PHE A 743 11.33 -13.72 -14.94
N GLY A 744 11.47 -12.54 -15.54
CA GLY A 744 11.24 -12.31 -16.97
C GLY A 744 12.51 -11.89 -17.68
N CYS A 745 12.70 -12.43 -18.89
CA CYS A 745 13.77 -12.05 -19.82
C CYS A 745 13.31 -12.22 -21.26
N HIS A 746 14.20 -11.98 -22.24
CA HIS A 746 13.92 -12.35 -23.63
C HIS A 746 13.65 -13.85 -23.77
N ALA A 747 12.78 -14.21 -24.69
CA ALA A 747 12.42 -15.63 -24.95
C ALA A 747 13.58 -16.48 -25.48
N CYS A 748 14.59 -15.89 -26.14
CA CYS A 748 15.73 -16.58 -26.79
C CYS A 748 16.65 -17.30 -25.78
#